data_b33290e851d767ad07b3ef77e418694e
#
_entry.id   b33290e851d767ad07b3ef77e418694e
#
_cell.length_a   1.000
_cell.length_b   1.000
_cell.length_c   1.000
_cell.angle_alpha   90.00
_cell.angle_beta   90.00
_cell.angle_gamma   90.00
#
_symmetry.space_group_name_H-M   'P 1'
#
loop_
_entity.id
_entity.type
_entity.pdbx_description
1 polymer ?
#
loop_
_entity_poly.entity_id
_entity_poly.type
_entity_poly.pdbx_seq_one_letter_code
_entity_poly.pdbx_strand_id
1 'polypeptide(L)'
;MKQRLLALISLLVIASMVLAACGGGNAAPAAPAEEVAPAEEAAPAEAAAPAAPGAYAEAPALAEMVSAGTLPVVDERLPAQPVVTTPLEGVGQYGGTLHTASWWPEVGNVQLYFAVEAPIKWNVDLTGYEPGLAESYEWSEDGMTFTLHLREGLKWSDGEPYTSADWKFWWEDLANAPDQKLYSVAAYLRNDDGTPITMEFPDDYTVVWKATDRPLYIDPYFMAQGYWEFAKTMMKPAHYLKQFHPAYTEGKTWEDMEAADKWWVTPGYPCLFAWCLATLSDDSQNYTFGRNPYYWRVDTAGNQLPYIDNIQVEIVADEQTRILNCSQGKYDTAFRICGSPNEIPFLNDNAEKGGYHLLENYMNGAGTWPGYMVNQYYVEGGKNYNDDTPEHAAEIREILRNADFRRALSAGFNRQRVMDVAWGGIGEVKNATISPQAWHFASDEGKAVFQKWAEAFTTEDIAAANKMLDDLGMAKGADGMRTLPSGKPFELVMDVTDWGGSLKLQVDAATEMKSQWGENLGINVRINNINGQPDVDTRTNEGYFMIRAVHSAEIDILTYPDWMFPVVNRYYFPLEGRWYAKGGATCKEVAGEGSQYPCGVEPVAGSPAQILQDLYTKARSTAGVEDRHKVVWEAVEELIKDGPFVIGVGGDQLAPVVIKDTVHNVLDFGVVGPWAPATPGNQIVAQWWIEQ
;
A
#
# COMPACT_ATOMS: atom_id res chain seq x y z
N MET A 1 1.08 47.72 31.40
CA MET A 1 -0.25 47.67 30.77
C MET A 1 -0.73 46.26 30.43
N LYS A 2 0.13 45.33 29.99
CA LYS A 2 -0.26 43.93 29.65
C LYS A 2 -0.80 43.07 30.83
N GLN A 3 -0.36 43.30 32.05
CA GLN A 3 -0.83 42.51 33.21
C GLN A 3 -2.24 42.92 33.72
N ARG A 4 -2.73 44.13 33.37
CA ARG A 4 -4.10 44.59 33.75
C ARG A 4 -5.17 44.14 32.75
N LEU A 5 -4.76 43.78 31.52
CA LEU A 5 -5.67 43.28 30.47
C LEU A 5 -6.00 41.80 30.72
N LEU A 6 -5.05 41.01 31.17
CA LEU A 6 -5.24 39.57 31.51
C LEU A 6 -6.17 39.38 32.71
N ALA A 7 -6.11 40.27 33.71
CA ALA A 7 -6.99 40.22 34.89
C ALA A 7 -8.46 40.57 34.57
N LEU A 8 -8.71 41.37 33.54
CA LEU A 8 -10.06 41.73 33.10
C LEU A 8 -10.72 40.61 32.25
N ILE A 9 -9.93 39.86 31.50
CA ILE A 9 -10.43 38.73 30.71
C ILE A 9 -10.77 37.53 31.63
N SER A 10 -9.98 37.31 32.68
CA SER A 10 -10.26 36.25 33.67
C SER A 10 -11.52 36.50 34.49
N LEU A 11 -11.88 37.77 34.75
CA LEU A 11 -13.11 38.12 35.46
C LEU A 11 -14.39 38.01 34.62
N LEU A 12 -14.26 38.15 33.29
CA LEU A 12 -15.40 37.98 32.35
C LEU A 12 -15.75 36.51 32.11
N VAL A 13 -14.78 35.60 32.17
CA VAL A 13 -15.01 34.15 32.02
C VAL A 13 -15.64 33.56 33.30
N ILE A 14 -15.34 34.08 34.47
CA ILE A 14 -15.94 33.63 35.74
C ILE A 14 -17.39 34.15 35.91
N ALA A 15 -17.71 35.31 35.36
CA ALA A 15 -19.06 35.86 35.40
C ALA A 15 -20.06 35.14 34.47
N SER A 16 -19.56 34.47 33.41
CA SER A 16 -20.41 33.68 32.50
C SER A 16 -20.75 32.26 33.01
N MET A 17 -20.04 31.76 34.01
CA MET A 17 -20.31 30.43 34.61
C MET A 17 -21.24 30.43 35.80
N VAL A 18 -21.57 31.58 36.34
CA VAL A 18 -22.45 31.71 37.55
C VAL A 18 -23.92 31.94 37.20
N LEU A 19 -24.26 32.23 35.93
CA LEU A 19 -25.65 32.51 35.50
C LEU A 19 -26.39 31.28 34.93
N ALA A 20 -25.78 30.09 34.97
CA ALA A 20 -26.39 28.85 34.45
C ALA A 20 -26.94 27.89 35.52
N ALA A 21 -27.03 28.32 36.81
CA ALA A 21 -27.37 27.41 37.89
C ALA A 21 -28.54 27.94 38.77
N CYS A 22 -29.65 28.43 38.18
CA CYS A 22 -30.92 28.56 38.89
C CYS A 22 -32.08 28.71 37.89
N GLY A 23 -32.76 27.61 37.60
CA GLY A 23 -33.98 27.58 36.82
C GLY A 23 -34.60 26.19 36.84
N GLY A 24 -35.18 25.81 37.99
CA GLY A 24 -35.99 24.61 38.10
C GLY A 24 -37.35 24.81 37.42
N GLY A 25 -37.65 23.96 36.44
CA GLY A 25 -38.96 23.88 35.80
C GLY A 25 -39.21 22.42 35.39
N ASN A 26 -40.38 21.90 35.84
CA ASN A 26 -40.84 20.53 35.70
C ASN A 26 -40.72 20.01 34.27
N ALA A 27 -40.04 18.87 34.13
CA ALA A 27 -40.04 18.07 32.90
C ALA A 27 -41.34 17.27 32.79
N ALA A 28 -42.06 17.42 31.70
CA ALA A 28 -43.11 16.53 31.24
C ALA A 28 -42.50 15.20 30.74
N PRO A 29 -43.24 14.08 30.78
CA PRO A 29 -42.68 12.76 30.37
C PRO A 29 -42.36 12.77 28.88
N ALA A 30 -41.19 12.21 28.56
CA ALA A 30 -40.75 11.99 27.18
C ALA A 30 -41.70 11.05 26.45
N ALA A 31 -42.06 11.42 25.23
CA ALA A 31 -42.75 10.54 24.30
C ALA A 31 -41.81 9.35 23.90
N PRO A 32 -42.40 8.18 23.55
CA PRO A 32 -41.58 7.04 23.10
C PRO A 32 -40.79 7.38 21.85
N ALA A 33 -39.52 6.95 21.82
CA ALA A 33 -38.70 7.09 20.64
C ALA A 33 -39.37 6.34 19.48
N GLU A 34 -39.57 7.02 18.34
CA GLU A 34 -39.94 6.41 17.10
C GLU A 34 -38.80 5.46 16.68
N GLU A 35 -39.18 4.22 16.45
CA GLU A 35 -38.32 3.14 15.89
C GLU A 35 -37.86 3.59 14.48
N VAL A 36 -36.59 3.94 14.35
CA VAL A 36 -36.00 4.27 13.06
C VAL A 36 -36.02 2.99 12.24
N ALA A 37 -36.80 2.96 11.18
CA ALA A 37 -36.82 1.87 10.21
C ALA A 37 -35.40 1.67 9.66
N PRO A 38 -34.99 0.41 9.40
CA PRO A 38 -33.70 0.13 8.75
C PRO A 38 -33.59 0.94 7.46
N ALA A 39 -32.45 1.57 7.25
CA ALA A 39 -32.13 2.23 5.99
C ALA A 39 -32.29 1.20 4.87
N GLU A 40 -33.15 1.51 3.93
CA GLU A 40 -33.35 0.74 2.70
C GLU A 40 -32.01 0.72 1.97
N GLU A 41 -31.48 -0.48 1.72
CA GLU A 41 -30.25 -0.71 0.98
C GLU A 41 -30.36 0.05 -0.35
N ALA A 42 -29.49 1.03 -0.55
CA ALA A 42 -29.52 1.86 -1.75
C ALA A 42 -29.34 0.95 -2.97
N ALA A 43 -30.37 0.86 -3.79
CA ALA A 43 -30.30 0.15 -5.07
C ALA A 43 -29.10 0.70 -5.87
N PRO A 44 -28.39 -0.16 -6.64
CA PRO A 44 -27.31 0.29 -7.51
C PRO A 44 -27.78 1.45 -8.35
N ALA A 45 -27.00 2.53 -8.41
CA ALA A 45 -27.31 3.70 -9.21
C ALA A 45 -27.58 3.24 -10.64
N GLU A 46 -28.79 3.49 -11.15
CA GLU A 46 -29.20 3.17 -12.51
C GLU A 46 -28.21 3.86 -13.46
N ALA A 47 -27.52 3.08 -14.30
CA ALA A 47 -26.57 3.59 -15.27
C ALA A 47 -27.23 4.70 -16.08
N ALA A 48 -26.62 5.88 -16.14
CA ALA A 48 -27.14 7.00 -16.91
C ALA A 48 -27.34 6.55 -18.38
N ALA A 49 -28.50 6.86 -18.95
CA ALA A 49 -28.79 6.50 -20.33
C ALA A 49 -27.75 7.10 -21.29
N PRO A 50 -27.32 6.37 -22.36
CA PRO A 50 -26.37 6.87 -23.33
C PRO A 50 -26.79 8.24 -23.87
N ALA A 51 -25.87 9.20 -23.92
CA ALA A 51 -26.14 10.49 -24.53
C ALA A 51 -26.40 10.34 -26.03
N ALA A 52 -27.23 11.21 -26.61
CA ALA A 52 -27.50 11.20 -28.05
C ALA A 52 -26.21 11.54 -28.84
N PRO A 53 -26.03 11.02 -30.08
CA PRO A 53 -24.87 11.35 -30.92
C PRO A 53 -24.67 12.87 -31.06
N GLY A 54 -23.42 13.34 -30.86
CA GLY A 54 -23.07 14.77 -30.83
C GLY A 54 -23.26 15.43 -29.46
N ALA A 55 -23.42 14.63 -28.40
CA ALA A 55 -23.60 15.09 -27.03
C ALA A 55 -22.27 15.23 -26.26
N TYR A 56 -21.16 14.72 -26.81
CA TYR A 56 -19.86 14.77 -26.17
C TYR A 56 -19.01 15.92 -26.69
N ALA A 57 -18.20 16.50 -25.79
CA ALA A 57 -17.21 17.53 -26.11
C ALA A 57 -15.80 17.04 -25.81
N GLU A 58 -14.82 17.64 -26.46
CA GLU A 58 -13.41 17.28 -26.37
C GLU A 58 -12.52 18.49 -26.06
N ALA A 59 -11.29 18.24 -25.62
CA ALA A 59 -10.31 19.29 -25.39
C ALA A 59 -10.01 20.05 -26.70
N PRO A 60 -9.76 21.39 -26.65
CA PRO A 60 -9.47 22.21 -27.83
C PRO A 60 -8.33 21.67 -28.71
N ALA A 61 -7.27 21.14 -28.09
CA ALA A 61 -6.16 20.53 -28.82
C ALA A 61 -6.58 19.27 -29.62
N LEU A 62 -7.51 18.48 -29.10
CA LEU A 62 -8.07 17.33 -29.84
C LEU A 62 -9.01 17.80 -30.97
N ALA A 63 -9.83 18.83 -30.73
CA ALA A 63 -10.68 19.42 -31.75
C ALA A 63 -9.89 19.98 -32.96
N GLU A 64 -8.70 20.52 -32.71
CA GLU A 64 -7.76 20.91 -33.78
C GLU A 64 -7.31 19.71 -34.61
N MET A 65 -6.98 18.58 -33.96
CA MET A 65 -6.59 17.33 -34.63
C MET A 65 -7.75 16.73 -35.44
N VAL A 66 -8.98 16.78 -34.91
CA VAL A 66 -10.19 16.38 -35.63
C VAL A 66 -10.39 17.27 -36.85
N SER A 67 -10.26 18.59 -36.70
CA SER A 67 -10.39 19.55 -37.80
C SER A 67 -9.33 19.37 -38.88
N ALA A 68 -8.12 18.93 -38.49
CA ALA A 68 -7.03 18.58 -39.40
C ALA A 68 -7.20 17.19 -40.07
N GLY A 69 -8.20 16.39 -39.67
CA GLY A 69 -8.42 15.04 -40.16
C GLY A 69 -7.40 14.01 -39.68
N THR A 70 -6.68 14.28 -38.60
CA THR A 70 -5.68 13.39 -38.02
C THR A 70 -6.20 12.59 -36.84
N LEU A 71 -7.40 12.92 -36.34
CA LEU A 71 -8.09 12.23 -35.26
C LEU A 71 -9.58 12.11 -35.62
N PRO A 72 -10.26 10.97 -35.32
CA PRO A 72 -11.71 10.84 -35.41
C PRO A 72 -12.45 11.77 -34.46
N VAL A 73 -13.71 12.07 -34.73
CA VAL A 73 -14.59 12.81 -33.80
C VAL A 73 -14.73 12.10 -32.46
N VAL A 74 -15.04 12.82 -31.39
CA VAL A 74 -15.08 12.30 -30.03
C VAL A 74 -16.05 11.11 -29.88
N ASP A 75 -17.22 11.16 -30.53
CA ASP A 75 -18.20 10.07 -30.48
C ASP A 75 -17.68 8.75 -31.06
N GLU A 76 -16.72 8.78 -31.99
CA GLU A 76 -16.07 7.59 -32.55
C GLU A 76 -14.91 7.08 -31.71
N ARG A 77 -14.42 7.89 -30.76
CA ARG A 77 -13.29 7.56 -29.89
C ARG A 77 -13.71 6.99 -28.55
N LEU A 78 -14.87 7.37 -28.06
CA LEU A 78 -15.44 6.88 -26.81
C LEU A 78 -16.03 5.46 -26.96
N PRO A 79 -16.05 4.66 -25.88
CA PRO A 79 -16.78 3.39 -25.86
C PRO A 79 -18.30 3.64 -26.02
N ALA A 80 -19.04 2.57 -26.31
CA ALA A 80 -20.50 2.64 -26.48
C ALA A 80 -21.23 3.25 -25.28
N GLN A 81 -20.70 3.00 -24.08
CA GLN A 81 -21.15 3.58 -22.81
C GLN A 81 -19.95 4.14 -22.03
N PRO A 82 -19.57 5.41 -22.24
CA PRO A 82 -18.53 6.05 -21.47
C PRO A 82 -18.90 6.12 -19.97
N VAL A 83 -17.92 5.98 -19.10
CA VAL A 83 -18.16 6.16 -17.67
C VAL A 83 -18.31 7.65 -17.37
N VAL A 84 -19.44 8.01 -16.76
CA VAL A 84 -19.72 9.38 -16.34
C VAL A 84 -19.10 9.59 -14.95
N THR A 85 -18.14 10.50 -14.87
CA THR A 85 -17.53 10.94 -13.62
C THR A 85 -18.23 12.22 -13.16
N THR A 86 -18.74 12.24 -11.92
CA THR A 86 -19.24 13.46 -11.30
C THR A 86 -18.07 14.22 -10.70
N PRO A 87 -17.70 15.40 -11.23
CA PRO A 87 -16.61 16.18 -10.68
C PRO A 87 -16.93 16.65 -9.26
N LEU A 88 -15.92 16.69 -8.38
CA LEU A 88 -16.10 16.98 -6.95
C LEU A 88 -16.61 18.40 -6.70
N GLU A 89 -16.00 19.40 -7.35
CA GLU A 89 -16.36 20.83 -7.18
C GLU A 89 -17.24 21.33 -8.33
N GLY A 90 -17.11 20.71 -9.51
CA GLY A 90 -17.84 21.08 -10.72
C GLY A 90 -17.06 20.77 -11.98
N VAL A 91 -17.70 21.01 -13.12
CA VAL A 91 -17.11 20.85 -14.46
C VAL A 91 -15.85 21.70 -14.57
N GLY A 92 -14.72 21.07 -14.91
CA GLY A 92 -13.42 21.72 -14.99
C GLY A 92 -13.17 22.44 -16.31
N GLN A 93 -11.98 23.00 -16.42
CA GLN A 93 -11.46 23.67 -17.62
C GLN A 93 -10.39 22.82 -18.28
N TYR A 94 -10.40 22.77 -19.60
CA TYR A 94 -9.35 22.09 -20.35
C TYR A 94 -8.07 22.92 -20.41
N GLY A 95 -6.94 22.24 -20.40
CA GLY A 95 -5.63 22.84 -20.66
C GLY A 95 -4.65 22.67 -19.52
N GLY A 96 -3.46 23.19 -19.74
CA GLY A 96 -2.40 23.25 -18.74
C GLY A 96 -1.54 22.00 -18.64
N THR A 97 -0.50 22.14 -17.83
CA THR A 97 0.44 21.07 -17.49
C THR A 97 0.54 20.98 -15.98
N LEU A 98 0.30 19.80 -15.42
CA LEU A 98 0.49 19.50 -14.01
C LEU A 98 1.97 19.19 -13.76
N HIS A 99 2.62 19.92 -12.86
CA HIS A 99 4.02 19.71 -12.50
C HIS A 99 4.13 18.96 -11.18
N THR A 100 4.95 17.92 -11.17
CA THR A 100 5.23 17.14 -9.96
C THR A 100 6.66 16.60 -9.99
N ALA A 101 7.05 15.85 -8.97
CA ALA A 101 8.36 15.22 -8.89
C ALA A 101 8.26 13.74 -8.48
N SER A 102 9.37 13.04 -8.60
CA SER A 102 9.60 11.75 -7.96
C SER A 102 11.01 11.73 -7.36
N TRP A 103 11.20 11.00 -6.29
CA TRP A 103 12.54 10.77 -5.71
C TRP A 103 13.22 9.53 -6.29
N TRP A 104 12.47 8.69 -6.97
CA TRP A 104 12.92 7.43 -7.54
C TRP A 104 12.90 7.49 -9.07
N PRO A 105 13.96 7.02 -9.75
CA PRO A 105 14.05 7.10 -11.21
C PRO A 105 13.14 6.12 -11.96
N GLU A 106 12.42 5.23 -11.27
CA GLU A 106 11.41 4.40 -11.90
C GLU A 106 10.14 5.20 -12.15
N VAL A 107 9.84 5.45 -13.38
CA VAL A 107 8.60 6.10 -13.88
C VAL A 107 7.35 5.40 -13.35
N GLY A 108 7.43 4.12 -13.09
CA GLY A 108 6.37 3.35 -12.49
C GLY A 108 5.80 3.96 -11.22
N ASN A 109 6.63 4.53 -10.36
CA ASN A 109 6.14 5.20 -9.15
C ASN A 109 5.37 6.47 -9.42
N VAL A 110 5.68 7.18 -10.50
CA VAL A 110 4.99 8.41 -10.89
C VAL A 110 3.63 8.11 -11.51
N GLN A 111 3.58 7.08 -12.34
CA GLN A 111 2.34 6.67 -12.98
C GLN A 111 1.33 6.09 -11.99
N LEU A 112 1.80 5.52 -10.87
CA LEU A 112 0.93 5.10 -9.77
C LEU A 112 0.03 6.23 -9.27
N TYR A 113 0.50 7.48 -9.33
CA TYR A 113 -0.23 8.63 -8.78
C TYR A 113 -1.26 9.22 -9.74
N PHE A 114 -1.08 9.10 -11.03
CA PHE A 114 -1.85 9.89 -11.99
C PHE A 114 -2.56 9.08 -13.05
N ALA A 115 -2.08 7.91 -13.39
CA ALA A 115 -2.43 7.33 -14.65
C ALA A 115 -3.01 5.92 -14.58
N VAL A 116 -2.80 5.16 -13.50
CA VAL A 116 -3.14 3.73 -13.52
C VAL A 116 -4.65 3.52 -13.43
N GLU A 117 -5.17 2.91 -14.48
CA GLU A 117 -6.52 2.35 -14.52
C GLU A 117 -6.42 0.84 -14.50
N ALA A 118 -7.38 0.18 -13.85
CA ALA A 118 -7.46 -1.27 -13.79
C ALA A 118 -8.87 -1.75 -14.17
N PRO A 119 -9.06 -3.03 -14.48
CA PRO A 119 -10.39 -3.57 -14.78
C PRO A 119 -11.40 -3.34 -13.66
N ILE A 120 -10.95 -3.45 -12.42
CA ILE A 120 -11.70 -3.16 -11.20
C ILE A 120 -10.86 -2.15 -10.40
N LYS A 121 -11.48 -1.25 -9.68
CA LYS A 121 -10.78 -0.25 -8.86
C LYS A 121 -11.40 -0.13 -7.47
N TRP A 122 -10.67 0.41 -6.51
CA TRP A 122 -11.20 0.77 -5.21
C TRP A 122 -12.26 1.87 -5.33
N ASN A 123 -13.32 1.76 -4.53
CA ASN A 123 -14.26 2.86 -4.33
C ASN A 123 -13.59 4.00 -3.52
N VAL A 124 -14.25 5.17 -3.49
CA VAL A 124 -13.68 6.38 -2.90
C VAL A 124 -13.35 6.23 -1.43
N ASP A 125 -14.15 5.49 -0.67
CA ASP A 125 -13.99 5.30 0.78
C ASP A 125 -13.12 4.09 1.16
N LEU A 126 -12.57 3.36 0.17
CA LEU A 126 -11.69 2.19 0.34
C LEU A 126 -12.34 1.01 1.09
N THR A 127 -13.66 0.95 1.13
CA THR A 127 -14.42 -0.13 1.79
C THR A 127 -14.71 -1.33 0.89
N GLY A 128 -14.50 -1.17 -0.41
CA GLY A 128 -14.74 -2.18 -1.43
C GLY A 128 -14.22 -1.73 -2.79
N TYR A 129 -14.73 -2.32 -3.83
CA TYR A 129 -14.30 -2.04 -5.20
C TYR A 129 -15.47 -1.97 -6.17
N GLU A 130 -15.24 -1.30 -7.29
CA GLU A 130 -16.21 -1.02 -8.34
C GLU A 130 -15.60 -1.29 -9.73
N PRO A 131 -16.40 -1.43 -10.79
CA PRO A 131 -15.89 -1.54 -12.14
C PRO A 131 -15.05 -0.34 -12.56
N GLY A 132 -13.89 -0.62 -13.19
CA GLY A 132 -13.00 0.38 -13.79
C GLY A 132 -13.04 0.32 -15.31
N LEU A 133 -11.97 -0.21 -15.93
CA LEU A 133 -11.91 -0.50 -17.37
C LEU A 133 -12.94 -1.56 -17.80
N ALA A 134 -13.32 -2.48 -16.90
CA ALA A 134 -14.43 -3.38 -17.14
C ALA A 134 -15.78 -2.66 -16.99
N GLU A 135 -16.79 -3.15 -17.67
CA GLU A 135 -18.17 -2.71 -17.50
C GLU A 135 -18.81 -3.34 -16.27
N SER A 136 -18.55 -4.63 -16.06
CA SER A 136 -19.01 -5.38 -14.90
C SER A 136 -18.14 -6.60 -14.65
N TYR A 137 -18.36 -7.25 -13.51
CA TYR A 137 -17.74 -8.52 -13.15
C TYR A 137 -18.68 -9.36 -12.30
N GLU A 138 -18.51 -10.67 -12.34
CA GLU A 138 -19.32 -11.60 -11.56
C GLU A 138 -18.52 -12.80 -11.06
N TRP A 139 -18.97 -13.37 -9.96
CA TRP A 139 -18.45 -14.59 -9.37
C TRP A 139 -19.47 -15.70 -9.43
N SER A 140 -19.03 -16.94 -9.66
CA SER A 140 -19.85 -18.10 -9.37
C SER A 140 -20.06 -18.24 -7.87
N GLU A 141 -21.15 -18.89 -7.45
CA GLU A 141 -21.52 -19.09 -6.05
C GLU A 141 -20.40 -19.79 -5.23
N ASP A 142 -19.67 -20.71 -5.86
CA ASP A 142 -18.55 -21.44 -5.26
C ASP A 142 -17.22 -20.68 -5.30
N GLY A 143 -17.18 -19.50 -5.93
CA GLY A 143 -15.97 -18.70 -6.11
C GLY A 143 -14.93 -19.29 -7.09
N MET A 144 -15.27 -20.39 -7.79
CA MET A 144 -14.35 -21.07 -8.69
C MET A 144 -14.23 -20.40 -10.05
N THR A 145 -15.22 -19.58 -10.43
CA THR A 145 -15.25 -18.85 -11.69
C THR A 145 -15.37 -17.37 -11.45
N PHE A 146 -14.53 -16.60 -12.12
CA PHE A 146 -14.62 -15.14 -12.18
C PHE A 146 -14.80 -14.73 -13.63
N THR A 147 -15.81 -13.92 -13.91
CA THR A 147 -16.11 -13.40 -15.25
C THR A 147 -15.96 -11.89 -15.24
N LEU A 148 -15.22 -11.38 -16.22
CA LEU A 148 -15.02 -9.95 -16.45
C LEU A 148 -15.64 -9.58 -17.78
N HIS A 149 -16.53 -8.60 -17.78
CA HIS A 149 -17.14 -8.03 -18.97
C HIS A 149 -16.41 -6.72 -19.31
N LEU A 150 -15.74 -6.70 -20.46
CA LEU A 150 -15.02 -5.53 -20.96
C LEU A 150 -16.01 -4.52 -21.55
N ARG A 151 -15.68 -3.24 -21.54
CA ARG A 151 -16.52 -2.20 -22.16
C ARG A 151 -16.46 -2.29 -23.67
N GLU A 152 -17.64 -2.40 -24.32
CA GLU A 152 -17.74 -2.43 -25.76
C GLU A 152 -17.25 -1.10 -26.39
N GLY A 153 -16.34 -1.21 -27.35
CA GLY A 153 -15.77 -0.07 -28.06
C GLY A 153 -14.66 0.66 -27.34
N LEU A 154 -14.14 0.11 -26.22
CA LEU A 154 -12.93 0.64 -25.57
C LEU A 154 -11.72 0.50 -26.51
N LYS A 155 -10.86 1.52 -26.54
CA LYS A 155 -9.71 1.59 -27.45
C LYS A 155 -8.41 1.89 -26.70
N TRP A 156 -7.33 1.39 -27.23
CA TRP A 156 -5.99 1.82 -26.89
C TRP A 156 -5.75 3.28 -27.29
N SER A 157 -4.72 3.91 -26.74
CA SER A 157 -4.41 5.34 -26.99
C SER A 157 -4.03 5.67 -28.45
N ASP A 158 -3.72 4.66 -29.26
CA ASP A 158 -3.48 4.78 -30.70
C ASP A 158 -4.72 4.51 -31.57
N GLY A 159 -5.86 4.19 -30.93
CA GLY A 159 -7.14 3.99 -31.59
C GLY A 159 -7.48 2.54 -31.91
N GLU A 160 -6.57 1.59 -31.71
CA GLU A 160 -6.86 0.17 -31.92
C GLU A 160 -7.83 -0.35 -30.84
N PRO A 161 -8.74 -1.29 -31.18
CA PRO A 161 -9.69 -1.83 -30.21
C PRO A 161 -8.99 -2.56 -29.05
N TYR A 162 -9.51 -2.36 -27.83
CA TYR A 162 -9.17 -3.18 -26.67
C TYR A 162 -10.24 -4.26 -26.49
N THR A 163 -9.82 -5.54 -26.56
CA THR A 163 -10.74 -6.68 -26.52
C THR A 163 -10.16 -7.86 -25.73
N SER A 164 -10.94 -8.93 -25.60
CA SER A 164 -10.48 -10.20 -25.02
C SER A 164 -9.28 -10.82 -25.77
N ALA A 165 -9.02 -10.40 -27.02
CA ALA A 165 -7.86 -10.82 -27.79
C ALA A 165 -6.51 -10.34 -27.16
N ASP A 166 -6.50 -9.19 -26.48
CA ASP A 166 -5.33 -8.72 -25.76
C ASP A 166 -5.05 -9.58 -24.52
N TRP A 167 -6.09 -9.98 -23.80
CA TRP A 167 -6.02 -10.92 -22.68
C TRP A 167 -5.58 -12.31 -23.13
N LYS A 168 -6.10 -12.79 -24.25
CA LYS A 168 -5.70 -14.05 -24.85
C LYS A 168 -4.23 -14.06 -25.22
N PHE A 169 -3.74 -12.98 -25.86
CA PHE A 169 -2.33 -12.82 -26.20
C PHE A 169 -1.45 -12.87 -24.93
N TRP A 170 -1.83 -12.13 -23.88
CA TRP A 170 -1.10 -12.20 -22.62
C TRP A 170 -1.08 -13.61 -22.04
N TRP A 171 -2.23 -14.31 -22.02
CA TRP A 171 -2.35 -15.60 -21.38
C TRP A 171 -1.67 -16.73 -22.15
N GLU A 172 -1.95 -16.84 -23.44
CA GLU A 172 -1.48 -17.94 -24.26
C GLU A 172 -0.08 -17.71 -24.81
N ASP A 173 0.23 -16.50 -25.31
CA ASP A 173 1.44 -16.21 -26.05
C ASP A 173 2.57 -15.70 -25.15
N LEU A 174 2.25 -15.18 -23.94
CA LEU A 174 3.26 -14.69 -23.00
C LEU A 174 3.32 -15.55 -21.72
N ALA A 175 2.29 -15.52 -20.87
CA ALA A 175 2.33 -16.15 -19.55
C ALA A 175 2.50 -17.67 -19.58
N ASN A 176 1.89 -18.35 -20.56
CA ASN A 176 1.98 -19.80 -20.77
C ASN A 176 2.85 -20.21 -21.96
N ALA A 177 3.58 -19.30 -22.59
CA ALA A 177 4.46 -19.65 -23.71
C ALA A 177 5.57 -20.60 -23.26
N PRO A 178 5.77 -21.76 -23.93
CA PRO A 178 6.61 -22.85 -23.42
C PRO A 178 8.11 -22.55 -23.47
N ASP A 179 8.56 -21.68 -24.37
CA ASP A 179 9.98 -21.51 -24.69
C ASP A 179 10.56 -20.19 -24.14
N GLN A 180 9.90 -19.57 -23.16
CA GLN A 180 10.35 -18.32 -22.54
C GLN A 180 10.44 -18.42 -21.01
N LYS A 181 11.17 -17.44 -20.39
CA LYS A 181 11.35 -17.33 -18.93
C LYS A 181 11.06 -15.94 -18.39
N LEU A 182 10.64 -15.01 -19.25
CA LEU A 182 10.41 -13.60 -18.91
C LEU A 182 9.05 -13.39 -18.26
N TYR A 183 8.08 -14.16 -18.70
CA TYR A 183 6.70 -14.12 -18.21
C TYR A 183 6.39 -15.41 -17.47
N SER A 184 5.60 -15.31 -16.43
CA SER A 184 5.17 -16.48 -15.66
C SER A 184 3.73 -16.30 -15.17
N VAL A 185 3.03 -17.41 -15.04
CA VAL A 185 1.72 -17.42 -14.40
C VAL A 185 1.91 -17.19 -12.90
N ALA A 186 1.31 -16.13 -12.38
CA ALA A 186 1.37 -15.79 -10.96
C ALA A 186 0.76 -16.90 -10.08
N ALA A 187 1.22 -17.01 -8.83
CA ALA A 187 0.79 -18.05 -7.92
C ALA A 187 -0.74 -18.04 -7.64
N TYR A 188 -1.36 -16.87 -7.65
CA TYR A 188 -2.81 -16.73 -7.47
C TYR A 188 -3.63 -17.18 -8.69
N LEU A 189 -2.99 -17.35 -9.85
CA LEU A 189 -3.57 -17.91 -11.08
C LEU A 189 -3.22 -19.39 -11.27
N ARG A 190 -2.98 -20.12 -10.17
CA ARG A 190 -2.68 -21.56 -10.19
C ARG A 190 -3.62 -22.30 -9.26
N ASN A 191 -3.92 -23.53 -9.65
CA ASN A 191 -4.58 -24.52 -8.82
C ASN A 191 -3.64 -25.01 -7.70
N ASP A 192 -4.14 -25.73 -6.72
CA ASP A 192 -3.35 -26.24 -5.58
C ASP A 192 -2.29 -27.26 -6.01
N ASP A 193 -2.49 -27.95 -7.12
CA ASP A 193 -1.51 -28.84 -7.72
C ASP A 193 -0.38 -28.10 -8.47
N GLY A 194 -0.44 -26.76 -8.51
CA GLY A 194 0.51 -25.90 -9.19
C GLY A 194 0.26 -25.70 -10.69
N THR A 195 -0.76 -26.36 -11.26
CA THR A 195 -1.14 -26.12 -12.67
C THR A 195 -1.78 -24.74 -12.83
N PRO A 196 -1.57 -24.05 -13.96
CA PRO A 196 -2.33 -22.83 -14.25
C PRO A 196 -3.84 -23.09 -14.22
N ILE A 197 -4.62 -22.09 -13.78
CA ILE A 197 -6.07 -22.09 -13.98
C ILE A 197 -6.40 -22.04 -15.48
N THR A 198 -7.66 -22.17 -15.84
CA THR A 198 -8.12 -22.01 -17.22
C THR A 198 -8.61 -20.60 -17.46
N MET A 199 -8.24 -19.99 -18.60
CA MET A 199 -8.88 -18.78 -19.09
C MET A 199 -9.64 -19.06 -20.39
N GLU A 200 -10.84 -18.49 -20.51
CA GLU A 200 -11.69 -18.61 -21.69
C GLU A 200 -12.07 -17.23 -22.21
N PHE A 201 -12.23 -17.12 -23.52
CA PHE A 201 -12.52 -15.88 -24.25
C PHE A 201 -13.70 -16.14 -25.18
N PRO A 202 -14.95 -16.22 -24.63
CA PRO A 202 -16.12 -16.64 -25.38
C PRO A 202 -16.53 -15.67 -26.50
N ASP A 203 -16.23 -14.39 -26.33
CA ASP A 203 -16.45 -13.32 -27.28
C ASP A 203 -15.44 -12.19 -27.10
N ASP A 204 -15.53 -11.11 -27.88
CA ASP A 204 -14.58 -10.00 -27.88
C ASP A 204 -14.55 -9.20 -26.56
N TYR A 205 -15.58 -9.33 -25.72
CA TYR A 205 -15.73 -8.51 -24.50
C TYR A 205 -15.88 -9.33 -23.22
N THR A 206 -15.69 -10.65 -23.29
CA THR A 206 -15.81 -11.51 -22.11
C THR A 206 -14.51 -12.27 -21.86
N VAL A 207 -14.02 -12.19 -20.61
CA VAL A 207 -12.85 -12.93 -20.12
C VAL A 207 -13.28 -13.72 -18.88
N VAL A 208 -13.01 -15.03 -18.86
CA VAL A 208 -13.43 -15.93 -17.79
C VAL A 208 -12.22 -16.64 -17.21
N TRP A 209 -12.05 -16.58 -15.91
CA TRP A 209 -11.06 -17.35 -15.14
C TRP A 209 -11.74 -18.49 -14.43
N LYS A 210 -11.19 -19.70 -14.53
CA LYS A 210 -11.74 -20.92 -13.89
C LYS A 210 -10.66 -21.68 -13.16
N ALA A 211 -10.84 -21.86 -11.87
CA ALA A 211 -10.07 -22.79 -11.05
C ALA A 211 -10.77 -24.15 -10.98
N THR A 212 -10.06 -25.20 -10.55
CA THR A 212 -10.57 -26.56 -10.46
C THR A 212 -10.65 -27.12 -9.05
N ASP A 213 -9.93 -26.56 -8.10
CA ASP A 213 -9.75 -27.15 -6.76
C ASP A 213 -9.83 -26.16 -5.59
N ARG A 214 -9.86 -24.85 -5.86
CA ARG A 214 -10.05 -23.82 -4.84
C ARG A 214 -10.70 -22.56 -5.39
N PRO A 215 -11.41 -21.76 -4.59
CA PRO A 215 -11.90 -20.45 -4.97
C PRO A 215 -10.75 -19.52 -5.43
N LEU A 216 -11.03 -18.70 -6.41
CA LEU A 216 -10.09 -17.70 -6.90
C LEU A 216 -10.03 -16.50 -5.93
N TYR A 217 -8.87 -15.84 -5.90
CA TYR A 217 -8.66 -14.58 -5.20
C TYR A 217 -7.91 -13.62 -6.12
N ILE A 218 -8.59 -13.14 -7.15
CA ILE A 218 -7.99 -12.32 -8.21
C ILE A 218 -8.46 -10.86 -8.24
N ASP A 219 -9.64 -10.58 -7.73
CA ASP A 219 -10.19 -9.23 -7.65
C ASP A 219 -9.27 -8.24 -6.92
N PRO A 220 -8.70 -8.53 -5.73
CA PRO A 220 -7.78 -7.62 -5.07
C PRO A 220 -6.53 -7.30 -5.89
N TYR A 221 -6.06 -8.24 -6.72
CA TYR A 221 -4.91 -8.02 -7.58
C TYR A 221 -5.20 -7.01 -8.69
N PHE A 222 -6.39 -6.99 -9.24
CA PHE A 222 -6.78 -6.01 -10.26
C PHE A 222 -6.93 -4.60 -9.67
N MET A 223 -7.54 -4.48 -8.50
CA MET A 223 -7.79 -3.20 -7.86
C MET A 223 -6.63 -2.74 -6.96
N ALA A 224 -6.02 -3.67 -6.23
CA ALA A 224 -4.97 -3.35 -5.27
C ALA A 224 -3.62 -3.13 -5.95
N GLN A 225 -3.38 -3.80 -7.07
CA GLN A 225 -2.13 -3.85 -7.80
C GLN A 225 -2.28 -3.42 -9.25
N GLY A 226 -3.16 -2.46 -9.51
CA GLY A 226 -3.39 -1.97 -10.86
C GLY A 226 -2.10 -1.71 -11.64
N TYR A 227 -1.06 -1.19 -11.00
CA TYR A 227 0.24 -1.00 -11.62
C TYR A 227 1.00 -2.31 -11.89
N TRP A 228 1.22 -3.15 -10.85
CA TRP A 228 2.09 -4.31 -10.98
C TRP A 228 1.41 -5.45 -11.72
N GLU A 229 0.20 -5.82 -11.32
CA GLU A 229 -0.46 -6.99 -11.83
C GLU A 229 -1.19 -6.72 -13.17
N PHE A 230 -1.97 -5.65 -13.25
CA PHE A 230 -2.65 -5.31 -14.48
C PHE A 230 -1.73 -4.57 -15.46
N ALA A 231 -1.30 -3.35 -15.13
CA ALA A 231 -0.62 -2.48 -16.09
C ALA A 231 0.76 -3.03 -16.50
N LYS A 232 1.53 -3.60 -15.60
CA LYS A 232 2.86 -4.16 -15.89
C LYS A 232 2.81 -5.59 -16.43
N THR A 233 1.87 -6.39 -15.95
CA THR A 233 1.82 -7.84 -16.23
C THR A 233 0.78 -8.21 -17.28
N MET A 234 -0.46 -7.72 -17.16
CA MET A 234 -1.59 -8.18 -17.96
C MET A 234 -2.00 -7.23 -19.08
N MET A 235 -1.75 -5.92 -18.95
CA MET A 235 -2.09 -4.92 -19.97
C MET A 235 -1.11 -5.01 -21.14
N LYS A 236 -1.44 -5.81 -22.14
CA LYS A 236 -0.57 -6.13 -23.28
C LYS A 236 -1.25 -5.79 -24.60
N PRO A 237 -0.94 -4.66 -25.25
CA PRO A 237 -1.46 -4.31 -26.56
C PRO A 237 -0.96 -5.30 -27.62
N ALA A 238 -1.76 -6.30 -27.93
CA ALA A 238 -1.40 -7.40 -28.79
C ALA A 238 -0.97 -6.94 -30.21
N HIS A 239 -1.67 -5.93 -30.77
CA HIS A 239 -1.33 -5.35 -32.07
C HIS A 239 0.07 -4.70 -32.10
N TYR A 240 0.49 -4.07 -31.01
CA TYR A 240 1.81 -3.46 -30.87
C TYR A 240 2.88 -4.51 -30.58
N LEU A 241 2.67 -5.38 -29.59
CA LEU A 241 3.69 -6.30 -29.11
C LEU A 241 4.00 -7.46 -30.06
N LYS A 242 3.03 -7.89 -30.87
CA LYS A 242 3.27 -8.94 -31.90
C LYS A 242 4.36 -8.56 -32.91
N GLN A 243 4.64 -7.28 -33.10
CA GLN A 243 5.74 -6.80 -33.94
C GLN A 243 7.13 -7.17 -33.39
N PHE A 244 7.22 -7.44 -32.09
CA PHE A 244 8.46 -7.80 -31.39
C PHE A 244 8.50 -9.25 -30.92
N HIS A 245 7.38 -9.95 -31.03
CA HIS A 245 7.24 -11.32 -30.53
C HIS A 245 7.82 -12.34 -31.52
N PRO A 246 8.71 -13.29 -31.07
CA PRO A 246 9.40 -14.21 -31.97
C PRO A 246 8.49 -15.16 -32.76
N ALA A 247 7.30 -15.48 -32.27
CA ALA A 247 6.35 -16.33 -33.01
C ALA A 247 5.58 -15.57 -34.11
N TYR A 248 5.52 -14.25 -34.07
CA TYR A 248 4.76 -13.42 -35.02
C TYR A 248 5.64 -12.66 -36.01
N THR A 249 6.89 -12.38 -35.64
CA THR A 249 7.80 -11.59 -36.47
C THR A 249 9.16 -12.28 -36.61
N GLU A 250 9.50 -12.64 -37.83
CA GLU A 250 10.76 -13.35 -38.16
C GLU A 250 11.99 -12.52 -37.72
N GLY A 251 12.93 -13.19 -37.09
CA GLY A 251 14.19 -12.59 -36.63
C GLY A 251 14.10 -11.86 -35.29
N LYS A 252 12.91 -11.81 -34.65
CA LYS A 252 12.74 -11.30 -33.30
C LYS A 252 13.06 -12.33 -32.25
N THR A 253 13.47 -11.87 -31.08
CA THR A 253 13.83 -12.68 -29.90
C THR A 253 12.96 -12.32 -28.71
N TRP A 254 13.03 -13.11 -27.63
CA TRP A 254 12.38 -12.77 -26.37
C TRP A 254 12.98 -11.53 -25.70
N GLU A 255 14.25 -11.23 -25.93
CA GLU A 255 14.92 -10.00 -25.49
C GLU A 255 14.37 -8.77 -26.22
N ASP A 256 14.05 -8.87 -27.52
CA ASP A 256 13.35 -7.80 -28.27
C ASP A 256 11.96 -7.55 -27.67
N MET A 257 11.26 -8.63 -27.32
CA MET A 257 9.94 -8.57 -26.68
C MET A 257 10.01 -7.89 -25.32
N GLU A 258 10.95 -8.31 -24.45
CA GLU A 258 11.16 -7.70 -23.14
C GLU A 258 11.50 -6.22 -23.22
N ALA A 259 12.34 -5.85 -24.20
CA ALA A 259 12.71 -4.45 -24.40
C ALA A 259 11.54 -3.59 -24.85
N ALA A 260 10.64 -4.14 -25.67
CA ALA A 260 9.46 -3.45 -26.18
C ALA A 260 8.31 -3.36 -25.14
N ASP A 261 8.22 -4.34 -24.24
CA ASP A 261 7.16 -4.44 -23.21
C ASP A 261 7.48 -3.61 -21.95
N LYS A 262 7.89 -2.36 -22.14
CA LYS A 262 8.25 -1.43 -21.05
C LYS A 262 7.54 -0.09 -21.25
N TRP A 263 6.19 -0.10 -21.15
CA TRP A 263 5.34 1.08 -21.36
C TRP A 263 5.77 2.29 -20.52
N TRP A 264 6.37 2.06 -19.34
CA TRP A 264 6.82 3.10 -18.41
C TRP A 264 8.14 3.82 -18.81
N VAL A 265 8.83 3.33 -19.86
CA VAL A 265 10.04 3.97 -20.41
C VAL A 265 10.02 4.06 -21.95
N THR A 266 8.92 3.65 -22.59
CA THR A 266 8.79 3.63 -24.04
C THR A 266 7.77 4.67 -24.49
N PRO A 267 8.18 5.88 -24.91
CA PRO A 267 7.27 6.86 -25.46
C PRO A 267 6.49 6.30 -26.65
N GLY A 268 5.17 6.54 -26.65
CA GLY A 268 4.27 6.05 -27.70
C GLY A 268 3.83 4.59 -27.55
N TYR A 269 4.15 3.92 -26.46
CA TYR A 269 3.55 2.64 -26.13
C TYR A 269 2.04 2.79 -25.92
N PRO A 270 1.16 2.00 -26.56
CA PRO A 270 -0.28 2.13 -26.40
C PRO A 270 -0.72 1.89 -24.96
N CYS A 271 -1.53 2.76 -24.40
CA CYS A 271 -2.01 2.67 -23.02
C CYS A 271 -3.52 2.88 -22.92
N LEU A 272 -4.12 2.53 -21.76
CA LEU A 272 -5.55 2.68 -21.45
C LEU A 272 -5.81 3.80 -20.43
N PHE A 273 -4.77 4.50 -20.02
CA PHE A 273 -4.79 5.51 -18.96
C PHE A 273 -5.19 6.89 -19.48
N ALA A 274 -5.52 7.81 -18.57
CA ALA A 274 -5.85 9.18 -18.92
C ALA A 274 -4.68 9.92 -19.60
N TRP A 275 -3.44 9.59 -19.21
CA TRP A 275 -2.21 10.11 -19.83
C TRP A 275 -1.24 8.96 -20.10
N CYS A 276 -0.64 9.00 -21.28
CA CYS A 276 0.36 8.02 -21.70
C CYS A 276 1.73 8.69 -21.80
N LEU A 277 2.82 7.94 -21.64
CA LEU A 277 4.17 8.48 -21.75
C LEU A 277 4.41 9.02 -23.16
N ALA A 278 4.59 10.34 -23.26
CA ALA A 278 4.82 11.05 -24.51
C ALA A 278 6.31 11.28 -24.77
N THR A 279 7.06 11.71 -23.75
CA THR A 279 8.50 11.96 -23.86
C THR A 279 9.24 11.56 -22.60
N LEU A 280 10.49 11.13 -22.81
CA LEU A 280 11.47 10.85 -21.78
C LEU A 280 12.79 11.54 -22.17
N SER A 281 13.39 12.30 -21.23
CA SER A 281 14.71 12.90 -21.50
C SER A 281 15.81 11.84 -21.57
N ASP A 282 16.88 12.13 -22.32
CA ASP A 282 18.01 11.22 -22.53
C ASP A 282 18.70 10.79 -21.24
N ASP A 283 18.67 11.64 -20.22
CA ASP A 283 19.20 11.34 -18.88
C ASP A 283 18.19 10.68 -17.95
N SER A 284 16.98 10.42 -18.44
CA SER A 284 15.86 9.84 -17.67
C SER A 284 15.49 10.64 -16.41
N GLN A 285 15.71 11.97 -16.41
CA GLN A 285 15.38 12.82 -15.27
C GLN A 285 14.07 13.59 -15.46
N ASN A 286 13.53 13.64 -16.67
CA ASN A 286 12.28 14.34 -16.97
C ASN A 286 11.37 13.47 -17.83
N TYR A 287 10.10 13.39 -17.42
CA TYR A 287 9.05 12.64 -18.09
C TYR A 287 7.90 13.57 -18.41
N THR A 288 7.32 13.44 -19.60
CA THR A 288 6.05 14.09 -19.95
C THR A 288 5.05 13.02 -20.35
N PHE A 289 3.90 13.05 -19.69
CA PHE A 289 2.74 12.25 -20.06
C PHE A 289 1.75 13.15 -20.77
N GLY A 290 1.30 12.75 -21.95
CA GLY A 290 0.32 13.47 -22.74
C GLY A 290 -1.07 12.87 -22.63
N ARG A 291 -2.09 13.69 -22.79
CA ARG A 291 -3.51 13.28 -22.81
C ARG A 291 -3.72 12.12 -23.79
N ASN A 292 -4.43 11.07 -23.30
CA ASN A 292 -4.90 10.00 -24.16
C ASN A 292 -6.14 10.48 -24.94
N PRO A 293 -6.10 10.57 -26.27
CA PRO A 293 -7.24 11.03 -27.06
C PRO A 293 -8.42 10.04 -27.07
N TYR A 294 -8.19 8.79 -26.70
CA TYR A 294 -9.20 7.72 -26.61
C TYR A 294 -9.60 7.37 -25.19
N TYR A 295 -9.33 8.27 -24.21
CA TYR A 295 -9.71 8.02 -22.84
C TYR A 295 -11.23 7.94 -22.68
N TRP A 296 -11.69 6.98 -21.92
CA TRP A 296 -13.04 6.42 -21.92
C TRP A 296 -14.02 7.03 -20.92
N ARG A 297 -13.58 8.02 -20.12
CA ARG A 297 -14.43 8.72 -19.15
C ARG A 297 -14.86 10.08 -19.69
N VAL A 298 -16.07 10.47 -19.29
CA VAL A 298 -16.64 11.80 -19.51
C VAL A 298 -17.10 12.38 -18.18
N ASP A 299 -17.26 13.71 -18.10
CA ASP A 299 -17.92 14.34 -16.98
C ASP A 299 -19.46 14.36 -17.14
N THR A 300 -20.17 14.92 -16.15
CA THR A 300 -21.64 15.03 -16.16
C THR A 300 -22.19 15.98 -17.23
N ALA A 301 -21.34 16.81 -17.85
CA ALA A 301 -21.70 17.66 -18.98
C ALA A 301 -21.37 17.02 -20.34
N GLY A 302 -20.78 15.80 -20.36
CA GLY A 302 -20.39 15.09 -21.56
C GLY A 302 -19.01 15.49 -22.09
N ASN A 303 -18.18 16.19 -21.33
CA ASN A 303 -16.82 16.52 -21.73
C ASN A 303 -15.90 15.32 -21.53
N GLN A 304 -15.16 14.91 -22.57
CA GLN A 304 -14.16 13.84 -22.47
C GLN A 304 -13.01 14.23 -21.53
N LEU A 305 -12.77 13.41 -20.50
CA LEU A 305 -11.63 13.59 -19.61
C LEU A 305 -10.32 13.08 -20.26
N PRO A 306 -9.14 13.42 -19.71
CA PRO A 306 -8.88 14.33 -18.61
C PRO A 306 -8.99 15.81 -19.01
N TYR A 307 -9.15 16.71 -18.02
CA TYR A 307 -9.12 18.16 -18.31
C TYR A 307 -7.70 18.67 -18.58
N ILE A 308 -6.69 18.17 -17.84
CA ILE A 308 -5.28 18.57 -17.97
C ILE A 308 -4.68 17.96 -19.23
N ASP A 309 -3.91 18.75 -20.01
CA ASP A 309 -3.29 18.27 -21.24
C ASP A 309 -2.08 17.37 -20.97
N ASN A 310 -1.22 17.78 -20.03
CA ASN A 310 0.04 17.09 -19.78
C ASN A 310 0.33 16.97 -18.28
N ILE A 311 1.11 15.95 -17.94
CA ILE A 311 1.75 15.84 -16.63
C ILE A 311 3.26 15.83 -16.86
N GLN A 312 3.96 16.73 -16.21
CA GLN A 312 5.42 16.80 -16.24
C GLN A 312 5.99 16.38 -14.88
N VAL A 313 6.92 15.46 -14.92
CA VAL A 313 7.58 14.91 -13.74
C VAL A 313 9.07 15.10 -13.83
N GLU A 314 9.68 15.65 -12.80
CA GLU A 314 11.13 15.66 -12.64
C GLU A 314 11.58 14.64 -11.56
N ILE A 315 12.75 14.05 -11.76
CA ILE A 315 13.36 13.17 -10.74
C ILE A 315 14.29 14.02 -9.87
N VAL A 316 13.99 14.09 -8.59
CA VAL A 316 14.77 14.84 -7.58
C VAL A 316 15.11 13.89 -6.43
N ALA A 317 16.28 13.27 -6.48
CA ALA A 317 16.73 12.31 -5.48
C ALA A 317 17.01 12.96 -4.11
N ASP A 318 17.52 14.20 -4.09
CA ASP A 318 17.86 14.90 -2.86
C ASP A 318 16.62 15.40 -2.10
N GLU A 319 16.44 14.93 -0.88
CA GLU A 319 15.29 15.22 -0.03
C GLU A 319 15.17 16.72 0.30
N GLN A 320 16.27 17.36 0.65
CA GLN A 320 16.27 18.79 1.03
C GLN A 320 15.86 19.67 -0.15
N THR A 321 16.31 19.31 -1.34
CA THR A 321 15.91 19.97 -2.58
C THR A 321 14.40 19.77 -2.85
N ARG A 322 13.86 18.58 -2.62
CA ARG A 322 12.42 18.32 -2.76
C ARG A 322 11.60 19.19 -1.82
N ILE A 323 11.94 19.18 -0.52
CA ILE A 323 11.24 19.97 0.50
C ILE A 323 11.30 21.47 0.15
N LEU A 324 12.44 21.96 -0.27
CA LEU A 324 12.59 23.36 -0.69
C LEU A 324 11.72 23.68 -1.91
N ASN A 325 11.72 22.82 -2.92
CA ASN A 325 10.88 22.99 -4.12
C ASN A 325 9.38 22.99 -3.76
N CYS A 326 8.94 22.09 -2.88
CA CYS A 326 7.58 22.08 -2.35
C CYS A 326 7.24 23.41 -1.65
N SER A 327 8.09 23.87 -0.74
CA SER A 327 7.86 25.11 0.02
C SER A 327 7.81 26.36 -0.85
N GLN A 328 8.39 26.31 -2.05
CA GLN A 328 8.34 27.38 -3.03
C GLN A 328 7.15 27.29 -3.99
N GLY A 329 6.30 26.26 -3.84
CA GLY A 329 5.18 26.02 -4.75
C GLY A 329 5.60 25.65 -6.18
N LYS A 330 6.75 24.98 -6.34
CA LYS A 330 7.23 24.56 -7.66
C LYS A 330 6.35 23.46 -8.26
N TYR A 331 5.77 22.61 -7.42
CA TYR A 331 4.92 21.51 -7.83
C TYR A 331 3.45 21.83 -7.64
N ASP A 332 2.62 21.45 -8.59
CA ASP A 332 1.17 21.61 -8.51
C ASP A 332 0.57 20.58 -7.56
N THR A 333 1.23 19.43 -7.42
CA THR A 333 0.89 18.41 -6.42
C THR A 333 2.15 17.65 -5.98
N ALA A 334 2.18 17.21 -4.72
CA ALA A 334 3.34 16.56 -4.14
C ALA A 334 2.99 15.32 -3.30
N PHE A 335 2.23 14.39 -3.88
CA PHE A 335 1.97 13.09 -3.25
C PHE A 335 3.27 12.31 -3.05
N ARG A 336 3.58 11.92 -1.79
CA ARG A 336 4.81 11.21 -1.39
C ARG A 336 6.13 11.91 -1.72
N ILE A 337 6.11 13.19 -2.04
CA ILE A 337 7.30 13.97 -2.42
C ILE A 337 7.80 14.78 -1.23
N CYS A 338 6.89 15.38 -0.48
CA CYS A 338 7.07 16.10 0.77
C CYS A 338 5.81 15.96 1.62
N GLY A 339 5.86 16.32 2.90
CA GLY A 339 4.74 16.18 3.83
C GLY A 339 5.01 15.17 4.94
N SER A 340 6.26 14.78 5.14
CA SER A 340 6.63 14.04 6.35
C SER A 340 6.29 14.86 7.61
N PRO A 341 5.92 14.25 8.74
CA PRO A 341 5.46 14.95 9.92
C PRO A 341 6.35 16.10 10.40
N ASN A 342 7.67 15.93 10.31
CA ASN A 342 8.64 16.96 10.68
C ASN A 342 8.76 18.11 9.66
N GLU A 343 8.20 17.98 8.47
CA GLU A 343 8.19 19.00 7.41
C GLU A 343 6.95 19.89 7.46
N ILE A 344 5.86 19.40 8.06
CA ILE A 344 4.55 20.08 8.09
C ILE A 344 4.64 21.53 8.58
N PRO A 345 5.33 21.85 9.70
CA PRO A 345 5.42 23.24 10.15
C PRO A 345 6.12 24.15 9.13
N PHE A 346 7.19 23.65 8.51
CA PHE A 346 7.92 24.42 7.49
C PHE A 346 7.10 24.62 6.21
N LEU A 347 6.36 23.62 5.78
CA LEU A 347 5.46 23.73 4.63
C LEU A 347 4.31 24.71 4.92
N ASN A 348 3.69 24.64 6.09
CA ASN A 348 2.63 25.59 6.49
C ASN A 348 3.11 27.03 6.56
N ASP A 349 4.31 27.28 7.11
CA ASP A 349 4.89 28.62 7.20
C ASP A 349 5.17 29.26 5.83
N ASN A 350 5.29 28.45 4.78
CA ASN A 350 5.57 28.88 3.40
C ASN A 350 4.35 28.79 2.47
N ALA A 351 3.22 28.27 2.90
CA ALA A 351 2.06 27.95 2.07
C ALA A 351 1.52 29.17 1.32
N GLU A 352 1.24 30.29 2.00
CA GLU A 352 0.76 31.53 1.38
C GLU A 352 1.72 32.05 0.32
N LYS A 353 3.02 32.03 0.59
CA LYS A 353 4.04 32.51 -0.37
C LYS A 353 4.19 31.58 -1.56
N GLY A 354 4.04 30.26 -1.34
CA GLY A 354 4.13 29.24 -2.37
C GLY A 354 2.85 29.09 -3.21
N GLY A 355 1.73 29.68 -2.77
CA GLY A 355 0.43 29.59 -3.42
C GLY A 355 -0.12 28.17 -3.41
N TYR A 356 -0.02 27.51 -2.26
CA TYR A 356 -0.48 26.15 -2.04
C TYR A 356 -1.09 25.98 -0.63
N HIS A 357 -1.82 24.91 -0.43
CA HIS A 357 -2.26 24.46 0.87
C HIS A 357 -1.93 22.97 1.09
N LEU A 358 -2.09 22.51 2.33
CA LEU A 358 -1.94 21.10 2.67
C LEU A 358 -3.33 20.46 2.79
N LEU A 359 -3.52 19.35 2.09
CA LEU A 359 -4.67 18.48 2.32
C LEU A 359 -4.39 17.65 3.58
N GLU A 360 -4.99 18.07 4.71
CA GLU A 360 -4.64 17.57 6.04
C GLU A 360 -5.30 16.23 6.41
N ASN A 361 -6.35 15.81 5.68
CA ASN A 361 -7.07 14.56 5.95
C ASN A 361 -6.45 13.33 5.27
N TYR A 362 -5.22 13.45 4.79
CA TYR A 362 -4.48 12.30 4.28
C TYR A 362 -3.75 11.62 5.41
N MET A 363 -3.94 10.30 5.47
CA MET A 363 -3.27 9.43 6.44
C MET A 363 -2.09 8.72 5.81
N ASN A 364 -1.04 8.51 6.58
CA ASN A 364 -0.03 7.54 6.19
C ASN A 364 -0.67 6.15 6.23
N GLY A 365 -0.60 5.43 5.10
CA GLY A 365 -1.10 4.05 5.01
C GLY A 365 -0.35 3.04 5.88
N ALA A 366 0.79 3.43 6.45
CA ALA A 366 1.47 2.62 7.44
C ALA A 366 0.65 2.59 8.74
N GLY A 367 0.01 1.47 9.03
CA GLY A 367 -0.68 1.25 10.28
C GLY A 367 0.29 1.24 11.48
N THR A 368 1.58 1.05 11.22
CA THR A 368 2.66 1.05 12.21
C THR A 368 3.88 1.71 11.61
N TRP A 369 4.35 2.77 12.28
CA TRP A 369 5.65 3.39 12.03
C TRP A 369 6.10 4.18 13.27
N PRO A 370 7.22 3.79 13.95
CA PRO A 370 7.96 2.56 13.71
C PRO A 370 7.33 1.33 14.35
N GLY A 371 7.67 0.18 13.82
CA GLY A 371 7.55 -1.10 14.48
C GLY A 371 8.91 -1.79 14.50
N TYR A 372 9.10 -2.69 15.44
CA TYR A 372 10.35 -3.46 15.57
C TYR A 372 10.04 -4.94 15.54
N MET A 373 10.23 -5.57 14.38
CA MET A 373 10.01 -7.01 14.23
C MET A 373 11.10 -7.81 14.90
N VAL A 374 10.72 -8.87 15.61
CA VAL A 374 11.61 -9.78 16.33
C VAL A 374 11.72 -11.08 15.56
N ASN A 375 12.92 -11.42 15.10
CA ASN A 375 13.17 -12.63 14.32
C ASN A 375 12.87 -13.89 15.12
N GLN A 376 11.99 -14.73 14.60
CA GLN A 376 11.61 -15.99 15.24
C GLN A 376 12.53 -17.16 14.83
N TYR A 377 13.40 -16.96 13.85
CA TYR A 377 14.39 -17.96 13.46
C TYR A 377 15.77 -17.34 13.19
N TYR A 378 16.38 -16.84 14.29
CA TYR A 378 17.74 -16.28 14.22
C TYR A 378 18.77 -17.35 13.84
N VAL A 379 19.58 -17.05 12.84
CA VAL A 379 20.63 -17.92 12.29
C VAL A 379 22.01 -17.33 12.55
N GLU A 380 22.98 -18.20 12.84
CA GLU A 380 24.38 -17.82 12.99
C GLU A 380 24.99 -17.27 11.70
N GLY A 381 26.10 -16.54 11.83
CA GLY A 381 26.88 -16.07 10.67
C GLY A 381 26.43 -14.74 10.08
N GLY A 382 25.45 -14.06 10.68
CA GLY A 382 24.87 -12.81 10.18
C GLY A 382 25.72 -11.55 10.33
N LYS A 383 27.04 -11.65 10.56
CA LYS A 383 27.94 -10.50 10.84
C LYS A 383 27.54 -9.66 12.07
N ASN A 384 26.61 -10.16 12.89
CA ASN A 384 26.20 -9.50 14.12
C ASN A 384 27.22 -9.73 15.21
N TYR A 385 27.75 -10.96 15.29
CA TYR A 385 28.80 -11.38 16.20
C TYR A 385 29.91 -12.06 15.42
N ASN A 386 31.14 -11.70 15.67
CA ASN A 386 32.30 -12.37 15.07
C ASN A 386 32.51 -13.79 15.60
N ASP A 387 31.87 -14.10 16.73
CA ASP A 387 32.09 -15.30 17.56
C ASP A 387 30.82 -16.15 17.72
N ASP A 388 29.79 -15.95 16.87
CA ASP A 388 28.57 -16.75 16.96
C ASP A 388 28.88 -18.22 16.63
N THR A 389 28.62 -19.06 17.62
CA THR A 389 28.56 -20.51 17.41
C THR A 389 27.13 -20.95 17.22
N PRO A 390 26.88 -22.11 16.59
CA PRO A 390 25.53 -22.67 16.45
C PRO A 390 24.76 -22.75 17.79
N GLU A 391 25.46 -23.10 18.88
CA GLU A 391 24.87 -23.19 20.22
C GLU A 391 24.50 -21.82 20.77
N HIS A 392 25.30 -20.77 20.51
CA HIS A 392 25.00 -19.41 20.94
C HIS A 392 23.81 -18.85 20.16
N ALA A 393 23.80 -19.03 18.85
CA ALA A 393 22.70 -18.62 18.00
C ALA A 393 21.39 -19.35 18.35
N ALA A 394 21.47 -20.63 18.71
CA ALA A 394 20.32 -21.39 19.18
C ALA A 394 19.74 -20.84 20.48
N GLU A 395 20.60 -20.50 21.47
CA GLU A 395 20.15 -19.88 22.71
C GLU A 395 19.49 -18.52 22.49
N ILE A 396 20.09 -17.67 21.66
CA ILE A 396 19.48 -16.37 21.26
C ILE A 396 18.13 -16.60 20.56
N ARG A 397 18.05 -17.57 19.66
CA ARG A 397 16.79 -17.93 18.97
C ARG A 397 15.70 -18.30 19.96
N GLU A 398 16.01 -19.12 20.96
CA GLU A 398 15.02 -19.50 21.99
C GLU A 398 14.54 -18.28 22.79
N ILE A 399 15.43 -17.34 23.13
CA ILE A 399 15.04 -16.09 23.80
C ILE A 399 14.14 -15.23 22.89
N LEU A 400 14.51 -15.02 21.63
CA LEU A 400 13.73 -14.20 20.71
C LEU A 400 12.33 -14.82 20.42
N ARG A 401 12.23 -16.16 20.37
CA ARG A 401 10.97 -16.90 20.20
C ARG A 401 10.09 -16.88 21.44
N ASN A 402 10.62 -16.62 22.60
CA ASN A 402 9.85 -16.62 23.82
C ASN A 402 8.92 -15.40 23.88
N ALA A 403 7.61 -15.65 24.08
CA ALA A 403 6.62 -14.59 24.12
C ALA A 403 6.84 -13.61 25.27
N ASP A 404 7.27 -14.11 26.45
CA ASP A 404 7.51 -13.26 27.62
C ASP A 404 8.73 -12.34 27.41
N PHE A 405 9.76 -12.76 26.66
CA PHE A 405 10.84 -11.87 26.25
C PHE A 405 10.31 -10.72 25.39
N ARG A 406 9.51 -11.01 24.36
CA ARG A 406 8.95 -9.99 23.48
C ARG A 406 7.98 -9.07 24.22
N ARG A 407 7.16 -9.62 25.13
CA ARG A 407 6.26 -8.85 26.02
C ARG A 407 7.03 -7.96 26.97
N ALA A 408 8.15 -8.46 27.54
CA ALA A 408 9.02 -7.67 28.38
C ALA A 408 9.62 -6.49 27.63
N LEU A 409 10.14 -6.70 26.41
CA LEU A 409 10.60 -5.61 25.57
C LEU A 409 9.48 -4.59 25.31
N SER A 410 8.27 -5.07 25.02
CA SER A 410 7.10 -4.22 24.73
C SER A 410 6.63 -3.40 25.91
N ALA A 411 6.63 -3.98 27.14
CA ALA A 411 6.26 -3.30 28.37
C ALA A 411 7.40 -2.44 28.97
N GLY A 412 8.62 -2.58 28.46
CA GLY A 412 9.84 -2.01 29.03
C GLY A 412 10.16 -0.57 28.63
N PHE A 413 9.29 0.12 27.87
CA PHE A 413 9.56 1.47 27.40
C PHE A 413 8.28 2.32 27.27
N ASN A 414 8.49 3.64 27.36
CA ASN A 414 7.46 4.65 27.12
C ASN A 414 7.37 4.98 25.63
N ARG A 415 6.27 4.59 24.99
CA ARG A 415 6.04 4.79 23.56
C ARG A 415 5.90 6.24 23.17
N GLN A 416 5.15 7.03 24.00
CA GLN A 416 4.94 8.44 23.71
C GLN A 416 6.26 9.19 23.60
N ARG A 417 7.21 8.92 24.49
CA ARG A 417 8.53 9.52 24.45
C ARG A 417 9.31 9.20 23.17
N VAL A 418 9.16 7.98 22.63
CA VAL A 418 9.74 7.63 21.32
C VAL A 418 9.06 8.42 20.19
N MET A 419 7.74 8.53 20.22
CA MET A 419 6.97 9.33 19.24
C MET A 419 7.36 10.81 19.31
N ASP A 420 7.49 11.38 20.51
CA ASP A 420 7.89 12.78 20.70
C ASP A 420 9.27 13.07 20.10
N VAL A 421 10.23 12.15 20.29
CA VAL A 421 11.62 12.31 19.82
C VAL A 421 11.71 12.14 18.30
N ALA A 422 11.07 11.13 17.74
CA ALA A 422 11.25 10.77 16.33
C ALA A 422 10.22 11.45 15.41
N TRP A 423 8.96 11.62 15.86
CA TRP A 423 7.86 12.15 15.04
C TRP A 423 7.28 13.46 15.55
N GLY A 424 7.94 14.12 16.54
CA GLY A 424 7.40 15.36 17.12
C GLY A 424 6.04 15.19 17.80
N GLY A 425 5.69 13.97 18.24
CA GLY A 425 4.43 13.62 18.86
C GLY A 425 3.26 13.41 17.87
N ILE A 426 3.53 13.41 16.55
CA ILE A 426 2.48 13.20 15.53
C ILE A 426 2.19 11.70 15.38
N GLY A 427 0.91 11.34 15.40
CA GLY A 427 0.42 9.97 15.34
C GLY A 427 -0.05 9.45 16.70
N GLU A 428 -0.48 8.20 16.74
CA GLU A 428 -1.05 7.57 17.93
C GLU A 428 -0.13 6.45 18.44
N VAL A 429 -0.04 6.35 19.78
CA VAL A 429 0.61 5.21 20.43
C VAL A 429 -0.23 3.97 20.25
N LYS A 430 0.32 2.92 19.66
CA LYS A 430 -0.40 1.67 19.40
C LYS A 430 0.53 0.47 19.24
N ASN A 431 -0.05 -0.72 19.26
CA ASN A 431 0.62 -1.93 18.85
C ASN A 431 0.91 -1.92 17.34
N ALA A 432 1.78 -2.82 16.93
CA ALA A 432 2.05 -3.04 15.51
C ALA A 432 0.85 -3.67 14.81
N THR A 433 0.22 -2.91 13.90
CA THR A 433 -0.91 -3.34 13.08
C THR A 433 -0.64 -3.04 11.60
N ILE A 434 -1.43 -3.59 10.71
CA ILE A 434 -1.52 -3.12 9.32
C ILE A 434 -2.25 -1.77 9.27
N SER A 435 -2.49 -1.24 8.06
CA SER A 435 -3.22 0.02 7.88
C SER A 435 -4.60 -0.03 8.57
N PRO A 436 -5.01 1.03 9.28
CA PRO A 436 -6.36 1.13 9.82
C PRO A 436 -7.45 1.21 8.73
N GLN A 437 -7.06 1.56 7.49
CA GLN A 437 -7.93 1.57 6.32
C GLN A 437 -8.04 0.20 5.64
N ALA A 438 -7.44 -0.85 6.22
CA ALA A 438 -7.54 -2.19 5.65
C ALA A 438 -9.00 -2.66 5.61
N TRP A 439 -9.49 -2.95 4.42
CA TRP A 439 -10.89 -3.26 4.15
C TRP A 439 -11.41 -4.49 4.91
N HIS A 440 -10.53 -5.38 5.34
CA HIS A 440 -10.87 -6.50 6.23
C HIS A 440 -11.51 -6.08 7.55
N PHE A 441 -11.32 -4.82 7.94
CA PHE A 441 -11.82 -4.24 9.20
C PHE A 441 -12.86 -3.14 8.98
N ALA A 442 -13.42 -3.00 7.77
CA ALA A 442 -14.35 -1.92 7.44
C ALA A 442 -15.70 -2.04 8.18
N SER A 443 -16.16 -3.26 8.49
CA SER A 443 -17.38 -3.49 9.28
C SER A 443 -17.20 -3.10 10.76
N ASP A 444 -18.29 -2.87 11.47
CA ASP A 444 -18.23 -2.54 12.91
C ASP A 444 -17.61 -3.66 13.74
N GLU A 445 -17.87 -4.93 13.40
CA GLU A 445 -17.23 -6.08 14.03
C GLU A 445 -15.73 -6.11 13.73
N GLY A 446 -15.33 -5.88 12.46
CA GLY A 446 -13.95 -5.77 12.05
C GLY A 446 -13.20 -4.63 12.76
N LYS A 447 -13.82 -3.46 12.89
CA LYS A 447 -13.27 -2.33 13.67
C LYS A 447 -13.01 -2.69 15.12
N ALA A 448 -13.93 -3.47 15.76
CA ALA A 448 -13.73 -3.92 17.14
C ALA A 448 -12.55 -4.88 17.28
N VAL A 449 -12.36 -5.80 16.30
CA VAL A 449 -11.18 -6.69 16.25
C VAL A 449 -9.90 -5.89 16.05
N PHE A 450 -9.92 -4.93 15.14
CA PHE A 450 -8.76 -4.05 14.89
C PHE A 450 -8.37 -3.25 16.13
N GLN A 451 -9.33 -2.66 16.82
CA GLN A 451 -9.10 -1.88 18.04
C GLN A 451 -8.46 -2.73 19.13
N LYS A 452 -8.97 -3.95 19.36
CA LYS A 452 -8.38 -4.91 20.30
C LYS A 452 -6.91 -5.22 19.95
N TRP A 453 -6.60 -5.35 18.66
CA TRP A 453 -5.22 -5.56 18.19
C TRP A 453 -4.35 -4.33 18.39
N ALA A 454 -4.85 -3.15 18.07
CA ALA A 454 -4.14 -1.89 18.20
C ALA A 454 -3.79 -1.55 19.67
N GLU A 455 -4.63 -1.94 20.62
CA GLU A 455 -4.42 -1.73 22.06
C GLU A 455 -3.53 -2.81 22.72
N ALA A 456 -3.38 -3.97 22.08
CA ALA A 456 -2.60 -5.07 22.66
C ALA A 456 -1.13 -4.68 22.87
N PHE A 457 -0.55 -5.09 24.00
CA PHE A 457 0.87 -4.89 24.35
C PHE A 457 1.34 -3.44 24.48
N THR A 458 0.45 -2.47 24.59
CA THR A 458 0.80 -1.03 24.65
C THR A 458 1.12 -0.53 26.06
N THR A 459 0.74 -1.27 27.10
CA THR A 459 0.92 -0.86 28.49
C THR A 459 2.40 -0.89 28.89
N GLU A 460 2.90 0.24 29.41
CA GLU A 460 4.21 0.31 30.08
C GLU A 460 4.10 -0.29 31.47
N ASP A 461 4.91 -1.33 31.77
CA ASP A 461 5.05 -1.93 33.09
C ASP A 461 6.46 -2.47 33.27
N ILE A 462 7.36 -1.61 33.74
CA ILE A 462 8.77 -1.92 33.92
C ILE A 462 8.98 -3.04 34.97
N ALA A 463 8.13 -3.10 35.98
CA ALA A 463 8.25 -4.13 37.02
C ALA A 463 7.89 -5.51 36.50
N ALA A 464 6.75 -5.62 35.78
CA ALA A 464 6.36 -6.86 35.14
C ALA A 464 7.37 -7.29 34.07
N ALA A 465 7.87 -6.36 33.26
CA ALA A 465 8.90 -6.62 32.25
C ALA A 465 10.18 -7.21 32.85
N ASN A 466 10.68 -6.62 33.92
CA ASN A 466 11.88 -7.15 34.63
C ASN A 466 11.59 -8.56 35.20
N LYS A 467 10.41 -8.77 35.78
CA LYS A 467 10.03 -10.10 36.31
C LYS A 467 10.02 -11.15 35.20
N MET A 468 9.44 -10.86 34.01
CA MET A 468 9.45 -11.78 32.87
C MET A 468 10.89 -12.16 32.48
N LEU A 469 11.80 -11.18 32.40
CA LEU A 469 13.21 -11.43 32.08
C LEU A 469 13.94 -12.24 33.17
N ASP A 470 13.62 -12.01 34.44
CA ASP A 470 14.16 -12.79 35.57
C ASP A 470 13.65 -14.24 35.52
N ASP A 471 12.38 -14.46 35.25
CA ASP A 471 11.77 -15.78 35.11
C ASP A 471 12.36 -16.58 33.92
N LEU A 472 12.85 -15.89 32.89
CA LEU A 472 13.59 -16.48 31.76
C LEU A 472 15.05 -16.82 32.11
N GLY A 473 15.53 -16.50 33.31
CA GLY A 473 16.89 -16.72 33.72
C GLY A 473 17.90 -15.71 33.20
N MET A 474 17.43 -14.59 32.62
CA MET A 474 18.30 -13.50 32.15
C MET A 474 18.74 -12.60 33.28
N ALA A 475 19.72 -13.06 34.07
CA ALA A 475 20.21 -12.36 35.26
C ALA A 475 20.95 -11.06 34.91
N LYS A 476 20.84 -10.03 35.78
CA LYS A 476 21.66 -8.80 35.67
C LYS A 476 23.06 -9.03 36.22
N GLY A 477 24.09 -8.70 35.43
CA GLY A 477 25.47 -8.69 35.83
C GLY A 477 25.81 -7.54 36.78
N ALA A 478 27.06 -7.45 37.16
CA ALA A 478 27.58 -6.37 38.07
C ALA A 478 27.49 -4.97 37.44
N ASP A 479 27.44 -4.90 36.12
CA ASP A 479 27.27 -3.68 35.32
C ASP A 479 25.79 -3.29 35.11
N GLY A 480 24.87 -4.09 35.66
CA GLY A 480 23.42 -3.91 35.48
C GLY A 480 22.86 -4.45 34.17
N MET A 481 23.68 -4.93 33.25
CA MET A 481 23.25 -5.52 32.00
C MET A 481 22.88 -6.99 32.17
N ARG A 482 21.89 -7.45 31.39
CA ARG A 482 21.44 -8.85 31.44
C ARG A 482 22.33 -9.77 30.60
N THR A 483 22.46 -10.99 31.07
CA THR A 483 23.11 -12.09 30.36
C THR A 483 22.06 -13.06 29.82
N LEU A 484 22.47 -13.92 28.90
CA LEU A 484 21.70 -15.12 28.54
C LEU A 484 21.60 -16.08 29.74
N PRO A 485 20.65 -17.01 29.78
CA PRO A 485 20.52 -18.01 30.83
C PRO A 485 21.81 -18.82 31.05
N SER A 486 22.61 -19.04 30.01
CA SER A 486 23.93 -19.66 30.09
C SER A 486 25.01 -18.80 30.82
N GLY A 487 24.69 -17.54 31.12
CA GLY A 487 25.62 -16.58 31.69
C GLY A 487 26.47 -15.85 30.63
N LYS A 488 26.30 -16.13 29.34
CA LYS A 488 26.98 -15.37 28.28
C LYS A 488 26.42 -13.95 28.18
N PRO A 489 27.23 -12.95 27.79
CA PRO A 489 26.73 -11.61 27.50
C PRO A 489 25.62 -11.65 26.45
N PHE A 490 24.60 -10.81 26.62
CA PHE A 490 23.53 -10.62 25.64
C PHE A 490 23.59 -9.21 25.08
N GLU A 491 23.67 -9.10 23.74
CA GLU A 491 23.56 -7.84 23.02
C GLU A 491 22.45 -7.99 21.97
N LEU A 492 21.41 -7.18 22.09
CA LEU A 492 20.31 -7.13 21.11
C LEU A 492 20.71 -6.23 19.95
N VAL A 493 20.92 -6.81 18.77
CA VAL A 493 21.27 -6.05 17.56
C VAL A 493 20.01 -5.59 16.86
N MET A 494 19.87 -4.27 16.73
CA MET A 494 18.73 -3.61 16.10
C MET A 494 19.14 -3.07 14.72
N ASP A 495 18.63 -3.68 13.67
CA ASP A 495 18.85 -3.24 12.29
C ASP A 495 17.93 -2.07 11.96
N VAL A 496 18.48 -0.99 11.40
CA VAL A 496 17.78 0.16 10.86
C VAL A 496 18.23 0.41 9.42
N THR A 497 17.33 0.90 8.57
CA THR A 497 17.59 1.05 7.13
C THR A 497 16.97 2.32 6.61
N ASP A 498 17.63 2.97 5.66
CA ASP A 498 17.04 4.10 4.95
C ASP A 498 15.99 3.61 3.93
N TRP A 499 14.77 4.05 4.15
CA TRP A 499 13.68 3.85 3.20
C TRP A 499 13.09 5.22 2.85
N GLY A 500 13.53 5.75 1.71
CA GLY A 500 13.00 6.98 1.18
C GLY A 500 13.25 8.23 2.03
N GLY A 501 14.42 8.31 2.69
CA GLY A 501 14.77 9.45 3.55
C GLY A 501 14.39 9.27 5.02
N SER A 502 13.86 8.10 5.42
CA SER A 502 13.41 7.84 6.80
C SER A 502 14.50 7.42 7.76
N LEU A 503 15.76 7.31 7.34
CA LEU A 503 16.85 6.81 8.19
C LEU A 503 16.98 7.60 9.50
N LYS A 504 16.88 8.93 9.43
CA LYS A 504 16.98 9.78 10.62
C LYS A 504 15.89 9.43 11.64
N LEU A 505 14.65 9.32 11.21
CA LEU A 505 13.50 8.97 12.07
C LEU A 505 13.72 7.59 12.73
N GLN A 506 14.19 6.60 11.97
CA GLN A 506 14.45 5.26 12.48
C GLN A 506 15.62 5.24 13.49
N VAL A 507 16.69 6.00 13.22
CA VAL A 507 17.84 6.10 14.13
C VAL A 507 17.47 6.83 15.41
N ASP A 508 16.70 7.90 15.34
CA ASP A 508 16.23 8.66 16.51
C ASP A 508 15.35 7.76 17.39
N ALA A 509 14.38 7.06 16.82
CA ALA A 509 13.51 6.12 17.53
C ALA A 509 14.32 4.95 18.15
N ALA A 510 15.21 4.34 17.38
CA ALA A 510 16.08 3.25 17.86
C ALA A 510 17.01 3.69 18.99
N THR A 511 17.51 4.93 18.94
CA THR A 511 18.37 5.51 19.97
C THR A 511 17.60 5.71 21.27
N GLU A 512 16.38 6.22 21.19
CA GLU A 512 15.52 6.40 22.35
C GLU A 512 15.12 5.04 22.97
N MET A 513 14.75 4.05 22.15
CA MET A 513 14.45 2.70 22.65
C MET A 513 15.66 2.02 23.26
N LYS A 514 16.86 2.17 22.67
CA LYS A 514 18.12 1.69 23.25
C LYS A 514 18.34 2.26 24.64
N SER A 515 18.14 3.58 24.83
CA SER A 515 18.29 4.23 26.14
C SER A 515 17.31 3.63 27.14
N GLN A 516 16.04 3.56 26.81
CA GLN A 516 15.00 3.08 27.70
C GLN A 516 15.16 1.58 28.05
N TRP A 517 15.44 0.71 27.10
CA TRP A 517 15.67 -0.70 27.37
C TRP A 517 16.95 -0.93 28.18
N GLY A 518 18.00 -0.12 27.96
CA GLY A 518 19.20 -0.15 28.78
C GLY A 518 18.92 0.23 30.23
N GLU A 519 18.28 1.37 30.44
CA GLU A 519 17.97 1.93 31.76
C GLU A 519 16.95 1.09 32.54
N ASN A 520 15.84 0.73 31.89
CA ASN A 520 14.70 0.08 32.51
C ASN A 520 14.90 -1.43 32.70
N LEU A 521 15.46 -2.10 31.68
CA LEU A 521 15.53 -3.56 31.62
C LEU A 521 16.95 -4.12 31.81
N GLY A 522 18.00 -3.32 31.59
CA GLY A 522 19.37 -3.80 31.52
C GLY A 522 19.67 -4.58 30.22
N ILE A 523 18.99 -4.27 29.14
CA ILE A 523 19.25 -4.88 27.82
C ILE A 523 20.27 -4.00 27.08
N ASN A 524 21.44 -4.59 26.76
CA ASN A 524 22.41 -3.93 25.90
C ASN A 524 21.93 -3.96 24.46
N VAL A 525 21.80 -2.78 23.81
CA VAL A 525 21.32 -2.66 22.42
C VAL A 525 22.40 -2.05 21.55
N ARG A 526 22.68 -2.67 20.42
CA ARG A 526 23.52 -2.11 19.35
C ARG A 526 22.68 -1.79 18.13
N ILE A 527 22.68 -0.52 17.72
CA ILE A 527 22.04 -0.08 16.48
C ILE A 527 22.99 -0.39 15.33
N ASN A 528 22.47 -1.03 14.30
CA ASN A 528 23.18 -1.46 13.12
C ASN A 528 22.54 -0.83 11.87
N ASN A 529 23.22 0.16 11.27
CA ASN A 529 22.77 0.79 10.04
C ASN A 529 23.07 -0.13 8.84
N ILE A 530 22.06 -0.54 8.13
CA ILE A 530 22.16 -1.34 6.92
C ILE A 530 22.07 -0.41 5.72
N ASN A 531 23.11 -0.39 4.90
CA ASN A 531 23.17 0.41 3.69
C ASN A 531 22.86 -0.44 2.46
N GLY A 532 21.74 -0.14 1.84
CA GLY A 532 21.32 -0.75 0.59
C GLY A 532 20.40 -1.96 0.74
N GLN A 533 19.44 -2.04 -0.18
CA GLN A 533 18.41 -3.07 -0.20
C GLN A 533 18.96 -4.52 -0.27
N PRO A 534 20.00 -4.83 -1.04
CA PRO A 534 20.54 -6.20 -1.10
C PRO A 534 21.04 -6.73 0.25
N ASP A 535 21.66 -5.88 1.08
CA ASP A 535 22.09 -6.29 2.41
C ASP A 535 20.91 -6.50 3.36
N VAL A 536 19.90 -5.62 3.28
CA VAL A 536 18.64 -5.76 4.01
C VAL A 536 17.96 -7.07 3.67
N ASP A 537 17.81 -7.36 2.37
CA ASP A 537 17.15 -8.56 1.89
C ASP A 537 17.92 -9.82 2.33
N THR A 538 19.22 -9.83 2.18
CA THR A 538 20.07 -10.95 2.64
C THR A 538 19.91 -11.20 4.13
N ARG A 539 20.01 -10.15 4.96
CA ARG A 539 19.91 -10.29 6.42
C ARG A 539 18.52 -10.75 6.84
N THR A 540 17.49 -10.27 6.19
CA THR A 540 16.12 -10.68 6.48
C THR A 540 15.85 -12.10 5.99
N ASN A 541 16.15 -12.36 4.74
CA ASN A 541 15.79 -13.62 4.07
C ASN A 541 16.55 -14.82 4.60
N GLU A 542 17.80 -14.63 5.06
CA GLU A 542 18.62 -15.69 5.66
C GLU A 542 18.51 -15.75 7.20
N GLY A 543 17.64 -14.95 7.81
CA GLY A 543 17.41 -14.97 9.26
C GLY A 543 18.57 -14.39 10.09
N TYR A 544 19.40 -13.52 9.53
CA TYR A 544 20.59 -12.96 10.20
C TYR A 544 20.34 -11.75 11.07
N PHE A 545 19.15 -11.19 11.11
CA PHE A 545 18.81 -10.09 12.02
C PHE A 545 18.27 -10.64 13.36
N MET A 546 18.37 -9.87 14.44
CA MET A 546 17.72 -10.16 15.72
C MET A 546 16.41 -9.39 15.85
N ILE A 547 16.50 -8.07 15.75
CA ILE A 547 15.35 -7.16 15.71
C ILE A 547 15.57 -6.14 14.60
N ARG A 548 14.52 -5.71 13.92
CA ARG A 548 14.62 -4.79 12.81
C ARG A 548 13.51 -3.77 12.82
N ALA A 549 13.84 -2.50 12.55
CA ALA A 549 12.85 -1.46 12.30
C ALA A 549 12.08 -1.74 11.02
N VAL A 550 10.76 -1.61 11.07
CA VAL A 550 9.84 -1.85 9.95
C VAL A 550 8.66 -0.88 10.01
N HIS A 551 7.97 -0.76 8.91
CA HIS A 551 6.64 -0.14 8.82
C HIS A 551 5.69 -1.10 8.12
N SER A 552 4.40 -1.01 8.41
CA SER A 552 3.35 -1.66 7.63
C SER A 552 2.72 -0.65 6.69
N ALA A 553 2.16 -1.11 5.60
CA ALA A 553 1.54 -0.21 4.64
C ALA A 553 0.39 -0.87 3.86
N GLU A 554 -0.15 -2.01 4.35
CA GLU A 554 -1.06 -2.81 3.55
C GLU A 554 -2.52 -2.57 3.94
N ILE A 555 -3.38 -2.47 2.93
CA ILE A 555 -4.84 -2.44 3.10
C ILE A 555 -5.50 -3.76 2.67
N ASP A 556 -4.77 -4.63 2.00
CA ASP A 556 -5.17 -6.01 1.71
C ASP A 556 -4.07 -6.99 2.12
N ILE A 557 -4.31 -7.69 3.22
CA ILE A 557 -3.30 -8.58 3.82
C ILE A 557 -3.22 -9.95 3.15
N LEU A 558 -4.16 -10.30 2.31
CA LEU A 558 -4.11 -11.57 1.57
C LEU A 558 -3.36 -11.41 0.26
N THR A 559 -3.31 -10.20 -0.29
CA THR A 559 -2.46 -9.82 -1.42
C THR A 559 -1.00 -9.61 -0.98
N TYR A 560 -0.81 -8.93 0.16
CA TYR A 560 0.51 -8.71 0.79
C TYR A 560 0.55 -9.35 2.17
N PRO A 561 0.76 -10.68 2.23
CA PRO A 561 0.62 -11.44 3.46
C PRO A 561 1.75 -11.22 4.47
N ASP A 562 2.85 -10.64 4.05
CA ASP A 562 4.14 -10.57 4.77
C ASP A 562 4.01 -10.12 6.22
N TRP A 563 3.11 -9.16 6.47
CA TRP A 563 2.95 -8.55 7.78
C TRP A 563 2.22 -9.43 8.81
N MET A 564 1.33 -10.30 8.36
CA MET A 564 0.52 -11.15 9.24
C MET A 564 0.86 -12.63 9.12
N PHE A 565 1.20 -13.07 7.91
CA PHE A 565 1.28 -14.49 7.60
C PHE A 565 2.70 -14.90 7.17
N PRO A 566 3.30 -15.92 7.79
CA PRO A 566 4.62 -16.43 7.43
C PRO A 566 4.56 -17.35 6.18
N VAL A 567 4.15 -16.77 5.03
CA VAL A 567 3.96 -17.50 3.77
C VAL A 567 4.92 -17.06 2.67
N VAL A 568 5.75 -16.08 2.98
CA VAL A 568 6.85 -15.58 2.15
C VAL A 568 8.13 -15.48 2.96
N ASN A 569 9.27 -15.47 2.27
CA ASN A 569 10.58 -15.42 2.91
C ASN A 569 10.92 -13.99 3.39
N ARG A 570 10.15 -13.47 4.35
CA ARG A 570 10.28 -12.11 4.86
C ARG A 570 9.83 -12.01 6.32
N TYR A 571 10.04 -10.85 6.92
CA TYR A 571 9.57 -10.43 8.25
C TYR A 571 10.04 -11.33 9.38
N TYR A 572 9.21 -11.59 10.39
CA TYR A 572 9.61 -12.20 11.65
C TYR A 572 9.70 -13.75 11.63
N PHE A 573 9.16 -14.43 10.59
CA PHE A 573 9.32 -15.87 10.34
C PHE A 573 9.97 -16.15 8.97
N PRO A 574 11.17 -15.65 8.69
CA PRO A 574 11.69 -15.67 7.33
C PRO A 574 11.89 -17.07 6.76
N LEU A 575 12.38 -18.02 7.55
CA LEU A 575 12.68 -19.36 7.08
C LEU A 575 11.47 -20.28 7.03
N GLU A 576 10.53 -20.13 7.96
CA GLU A 576 9.24 -20.84 7.91
C GLU A 576 8.38 -20.30 6.74
N GLY A 577 8.44 -18.98 6.47
CA GLY A 577 7.82 -18.39 5.28
C GLY A 577 8.44 -18.90 3.98
N ARG A 578 9.78 -19.06 3.94
CA ARG A 578 10.47 -19.67 2.80
C ARG A 578 9.99 -21.11 2.57
N TRP A 579 9.86 -21.89 3.63
CA TRP A 579 9.35 -23.25 3.53
C TRP A 579 7.97 -23.30 2.86
N TYR A 580 7.05 -22.48 3.29
CA TYR A 580 5.73 -22.36 2.66
C TYR A 580 5.83 -21.94 1.19
N ALA A 581 6.55 -20.85 0.91
CA ALA A 581 6.71 -20.29 -0.44
C ALA A 581 7.36 -21.25 -1.45
N LYS A 582 8.24 -22.14 -0.96
CA LYS A 582 8.93 -23.15 -1.79
C LYS A 582 8.13 -24.47 -1.93
N GLY A 583 6.89 -24.52 -1.45
CA GLY A 583 6.01 -25.70 -1.58
C GLY A 583 6.14 -26.72 -0.44
N GLY A 584 6.65 -26.30 0.71
CA GLY A 584 6.73 -27.12 1.91
C GLY A 584 7.54 -28.38 1.71
N ALA A 585 7.00 -29.52 2.13
CA ALA A 585 7.65 -30.83 2.04
C ALA A 585 7.96 -31.28 0.58
N THR A 586 7.40 -30.60 -0.43
CA THR A 586 7.64 -30.91 -1.84
C THR A 586 8.82 -30.12 -2.43
N CYS A 587 9.41 -29.19 -1.66
CA CYS A 587 10.56 -28.41 -2.08
C CYS A 587 11.71 -29.34 -2.52
N LYS A 588 12.31 -28.99 -3.66
CA LYS A 588 13.54 -29.64 -4.13
C LYS A 588 14.69 -28.63 -4.02
N GLU A 589 15.73 -28.98 -3.28
CA GLU A 589 16.94 -28.18 -3.22
C GLU A 589 17.53 -27.99 -4.61
N VAL A 590 17.82 -26.74 -4.96
CA VAL A 590 18.48 -26.39 -6.21
C VAL A 590 19.97 -26.21 -5.94
N ALA A 591 20.81 -26.98 -6.60
CA ALA A 591 22.27 -26.88 -6.47
C ALA A 591 22.74 -25.47 -6.88
N GLY A 592 23.42 -24.75 -5.98
CA GLY A 592 23.98 -23.42 -6.23
C GLY A 592 23.20 -22.26 -5.59
N GLU A 593 22.07 -22.47 -4.96
CA GLU A 593 21.50 -21.48 -4.04
C GLU A 593 22.41 -21.40 -2.80
N GLY A 594 23.07 -20.24 -2.59
CA GLY A 594 24.05 -20.03 -1.50
C GLY A 594 23.42 -19.91 -0.11
N SER A 595 22.16 -20.30 0.07
CA SER A 595 21.45 -20.30 1.34
C SER A 595 21.79 -21.54 2.17
N GLN A 596 21.94 -21.34 3.49
CA GLN A 596 22.06 -22.44 4.46
C GLN A 596 20.76 -23.27 4.56
N TYR A 597 19.62 -22.69 4.23
CA TYR A 597 18.27 -23.30 4.27
C TYR A 597 17.52 -23.07 2.95
N PRO A 598 17.93 -23.69 1.85
CA PRO A 598 17.35 -23.41 0.52
C PRO A 598 15.85 -23.68 0.44
N CYS A 599 15.35 -24.70 1.14
CA CYS A 599 13.92 -24.98 1.27
C CYS A 599 13.23 -24.30 2.48
N GLY A 600 13.94 -23.47 3.21
CA GLY A 600 13.43 -22.92 4.48
C GLY A 600 13.43 -23.94 5.61
N VAL A 601 12.59 -23.69 6.61
CA VAL A 601 12.46 -24.55 7.80
C VAL A 601 11.01 -24.89 8.01
N GLU A 602 10.70 -26.18 8.15
CA GLU A 602 9.35 -26.63 8.47
C GLU A 602 8.88 -26.08 9.82
N PRO A 603 7.71 -25.43 9.87
CA PRO A 603 7.15 -24.95 11.13
C PRO A 603 6.90 -26.11 12.11
N VAL A 604 7.17 -25.87 13.37
CA VAL A 604 6.84 -26.84 14.41
C VAL A 604 5.31 -27.00 14.48
N ALA A 605 4.84 -28.24 14.58
CA ALA A 605 3.41 -28.55 14.65
C ALA A 605 2.74 -27.80 15.81
N GLY A 606 1.65 -27.08 15.52
CA GLY A 606 0.90 -26.26 16.49
C GLY A 606 1.60 -24.96 16.90
N SER A 607 2.73 -24.60 16.25
CA SER A 607 3.37 -23.31 16.48
C SER A 607 2.59 -22.16 15.81
N PRO A 608 2.78 -20.91 16.27
CA PRO A 608 2.16 -19.75 15.65
C PRO A 608 2.44 -19.64 14.15
N ALA A 609 3.65 -20.04 13.71
CA ALA A 609 3.99 -20.04 12.28
C ALA A 609 3.08 -21.00 11.49
N GLN A 610 2.88 -22.23 11.96
CA GLN A 610 1.98 -23.17 11.27
C GLN A 610 0.54 -22.68 11.30
N ILE A 611 0.04 -22.26 12.48
CA ILE A 611 -1.35 -21.80 12.64
C ILE A 611 -1.65 -20.65 11.67
N LEU A 612 -0.74 -19.67 11.57
CA LEU A 612 -0.90 -18.53 10.67
C LEU A 612 -0.81 -18.95 9.17
N GLN A 613 0.02 -19.93 8.82
CA GLN A 613 0.07 -20.48 7.46
C GLN A 613 -1.25 -21.20 7.11
N ASP A 614 -1.79 -21.97 8.03
CA ASP A 614 -3.06 -22.66 7.85
C ASP A 614 -4.23 -21.67 7.70
N LEU A 615 -4.23 -20.59 8.50
CA LEU A 615 -5.23 -19.52 8.40
C LEU A 615 -5.12 -18.75 7.07
N TYR A 616 -3.92 -18.48 6.57
CA TYR A 616 -3.75 -17.88 5.26
C TYR A 616 -4.31 -18.77 4.14
N THR A 617 -3.98 -20.06 4.18
CA THR A 617 -4.50 -21.05 3.24
C THR A 617 -6.03 -21.13 3.32
N LYS A 618 -6.58 -21.18 4.55
CA LYS A 618 -8.03 -21.15 4.78
C LYS A 618 -8.67 -19.90 4.22
N ALA A 619 -8.11 -18.71 4.48
CA ALA A 619 -8.65 -17.45 3.98
C ALA A 619 -8.71 -17.42 2.45
N ARG A 620 -7.63 -17.84 1.79
CA ARG A 620 -7.57 -17.90 0.32
C ARG A 620 -8.48 -18.95 -0.29
N SER A 621 -8.84 -19.98 0.46
CA SER A 621 -9.76 -21.05 0.04
C SER A 621 -11.20 -20.80 0.48
N THR A 622 -11.50 -19.66 1.09
CA THR A 622 -12.84 -19.30 1.54
C THR A 622 -13.52 -18.46 0.45
N ALA A 623 -14.65 -18.93 -0.04
CA ALA A 623 -15.52 -18.16 -0.91
C ALA A 623 -16.23 -17.05 -0.12
N GLY A 624 -16.47 -15.92 -0.79
CA GLY A 624 -17.14 -14.77 -0.17
C GLY A 624 -16.21 -13.87 0.66
N VAL A 625 -16.40 -12.57 0.49
CA VAL A 625 -15.54 -11.52 1.08
C VAL A 625 -15.67 -11.51 2.60
N GLU A 626 -16.91 -11.49 3.12
CA GLU A 626 -17.17 -11.41 4.56
C GLU A 626 -16.61 -12.59 5.35
N ASP A 627 -16.80 -13.82 4.85
CA ASP A 627 -16.29 -15.01 5.52
C ASP A 627 -14.75 -15.06 5.47
N ARG A 628 -14.17 -14.57 4.41
CA ARG A 628 -12.71 -14.39 4.26
C ARG A 628 -12.16 -13.40 5.28
N HIS A 629 -12.86 -12.27 5.51
CA HIS A 629 -12.49 -11.31 6.56
C HIS A 629 -12.51 -11.93 7.96
N LYS A 630 -13.48 -12.78 8.27
CA LYS A 630 -13.53 -13.49 9.57
C LYS A 630 -12.30 -14.37 9.79
N VAL A 631 -11.80 -15.03 8.74
CA VAL A 631 -10.56 -15.81 8.86
C VAL A 631 -9.35 -14.91 9.12
N VAL A 632 -9.30 -13.72 8.53
CA VAL A 632 -8.26 -12.72 8.86
C VAL A 632 -8.37 -12.30 10.34
N TRP A 633 -9.58 -12.17 10.89
CA TRP A 633 -9.77 -11.87 12.31
C TRP A 633 -9.30 -13.00 13.22
N GLU A 634 -9.47 -14.27 12.84
CA GLU A 634 -8.89 -15.42 13.57
C GLU A 634 -7.34 -15.28 13.63
N ALA A 635 -6.70 -14.84 12.56
CA ALA A 635 -5.25 -14.60 12.56
C ALA A 635 -4.84 -13.46 13.50
N VAL A 636 -5.65 -12.39 13.61
CA VAL A 636 -5.41 -11.32 14.59
C VAL A 636 -5.46 -11.85 16.02
N GLU A 637 -6.42 -12.75 16.35
CA GLU A 637 -6.49 -13.36 17.67
C GLU A 637 -5.22 -14.18 17.99
N GLU A 638 -4.66 -14.90 17.02
CA GLU A 638 -3.41 -15.65 17.19
C GLU A 638 -2.22 -14.70 17.40
N LEU A 639 -2.16 -13.58 16.64
CA LEU A 639 -1.13 -12.55 16.82
C LEU A 639 -1.18 -11.89 18.21
N ILE A 640 -2.37 -11.72 18.77
CA ILE A 640 -2.55 -11.20 20.15
C ILE A 640 -2.17 -12.27 21.17
N LYS A 641 -2.55 -13.52 20.95
CA LYS A 641 -2.30 -14.63 21.89
C LYS A 641 -0.81 -14.91 22.06
N ASP A 642 -0.06 -15.02 20.97
CA ASP A 642 1.36 -15.44 20.98
C ASP A 642 2.36 -14.31 20.72
N GLY A 643 1.87 -13.09 20.43
CA GLY A 643 2.68 -11.91 20.17
C GLY A 643 3.32 -11.24 21.42
N PRO A 644 3.89 -10.03 21.22
CA PRO A 644 4.04 -9.35 19.94
C PRO A 644 5.18 -9.96 19.09
N PHE A 645 4.96 -10.20 17.81
CA PHE A 645 6.04 -10.54 16.87
C PHE A 645 6.72 -9.27 16.31
N VAL A 646 5.96 -8.19 16.28
CA VAL A 646 6.43 -6.84 16.01
C VAL A 646 6.07 -5.95 17.19
N ILE A 647 7.05 -5.31 17.79
CA ILE A 647 6.85 -4.37 18.89
C ILE A 647 6.46 -3.02 18.28
N GLY A 648 5.20 -2.64 18.39
CA GLY A 648 4.69 -1.36 17.92
C GLY A 648 5.07 -0.22 18.84
N VAL A 649 5.36 0.93 18.25
CA VAL A 649 5.54 2.20 18.96
C VAL A 649 4.34 3.10 18.72
N GLY A 650 4.02 3.36 17.46
CA GLY A 650 2.90 4.18 17.06
C GLY A 650 2.56 3.96 15.60
N GLY A 651 1.55 4.68 15.15
CA GLY A 651 1.06 4.65 13.79
C GLY A 651 0.08 5.79 13.54
N ASP A 652 -0.72 5.63 12.49
CA ASP A 652 -1.81 6.56 12.14
C ASP A 652 -1.33 8.03 12.04
N GLN A 653 -0.10 8.22 11.53
CA GLN A 653 0.43 9.54 11.30
C GLN A 653 -0.30 10.20 10.13
N LEU A 654 -0.57 11.49 10.28
CA LEU A 654 -0.99 12.32 9.16
C LEU A 654 0.13 12.35 8.10
N ALA A 655 -0.28 12.34 6.84
CA ALA A 655 0.59 12.50 5.69
C ALA A 655 0.02 13.58 4.76
N PRO A 656 -0.02 14.84 5.19
CA PRO A 656 -0.62 15.90 4.41
C PRO A 656 0.04 16.02 3.05
N VAL A 657 -0.77 16.35 2.05
CA VAL A 657 -0.34 16.48 0.67
C VAL A 657 -0.32 17.94 0.27
N VAL A 658 0.80 18.43 -0.25
CA VAL A 658 0.88 19.75 -0.84
C VAL A 658 0.14 19.76 -2.17
N ILE A 659 -0.82 20.70 -2.30
CA ILE A 659 -1.57 20.93 -3.53
C ILE A 659 -1.66 22.44 -3.79
N LYS A 660 -1.43 22.88 -5.01
CA LYS A 660 -1.56 24.29 -5.39
C LYS A 660 -3.00 24.76 -5.32
N ASP A 661 -3.21 26.00 -4.91
CA ASP A 661 -4.52 26.63 -4.79
C ASP A 661 -5.26 26.75 -6.14
N THR A 662 -4.52 26.61 -7.25
CA THR A 662 -5.06 26.60 -8.62
C THR A 662 -5.48 25.22 -9.12
N VAL A 663 -5.26 24.15 -8.35
CA VAL A 663 -5.65 22.78 -8.72
C VAL A 663 -6.97 22.42 -8.04
N HIS A 664 -7.94 22.02 -8.81
CA HIS A 664 -9.33 21.79 -8.40
C HIS A 664 -9.78 20.35 -8.62
N ASN A 665 -10.94 19.98 -8.07
CA ASN A 665 -11.55 18.65 -8.09
C ASN A 665 -10.66 17.58 -7.42
N VAL A 666 -9.85 17.99 -6.46
CA VAL A 666 -8.98 17.08 -5.69
C VAL A 666 -9.73 16.63 -4.45
N LEU A 667 -9.76 15.32 -4.22
CA LEU A 667 -10.33 14.77 -2.99
C LEU A 667 -9.47 15.19 -1.79
N ASP A 668 -10.09 15.66 -0.71
CA ASP A 668 -9.39 16.18 0.46
C ASP A 668 -9.02 15.12 1.50
N PHE A 669 -9.28 13.85 1.23
CA PHE A 669 -8.90 12.72 2.08
C PHE A 669 -8.35 11.55 1.27
N GLY A 670 -7.56 10.71 1.91
CA GLY A 670 -7.01 9.50 1.28
C GLY A 670 -5.90 8.87 2.10
N VAL A 671 -5.27 7.88 1.50
CA VAL A 671 -4.17 7.14 2.11
C VAL A 671 -2.91 7.32 1.29
N VAL A 672 -1.82 7.75 1.93
CA VAL A 672 -0.50 7.91 1.31
C VAL A 672 0.36 6.72 1.72
N GLY A 673 0.93 6.01 0.76
CA GLY A 673 1.98 5.05 1.04
C GLY A 673 1.72 3.59 0.71
N PRO A 674 0.51 3.00 0.88
CA PRO A 674 0.33 1.60 0.54
C PRO A 674 0.49 1.38 -0.97
N TRP A 675 1.00 0.20 -1.34
CA TRP A 675 1.05 -0.23 -2.73
C TRP A 675 -0.35 -0.48 -3.29
N ALA A 676 -1.26 -0.89 -2.44
CA ALA A 676 -2.66 -0.98 -2.70
C ALA A 676 -3.41 0.02 -1.79
N PRO A 677 -4.16 0.94 -2.35
CA PRO A 677 -4.61 1.17 -3.73
C PRO A 677 -3.69 2.02 -4.60
N ALA A 678 -2.41 2.15 -4.31
CA ALA A 678 -1.47 3.02 -5.02
C ALA A 678 -1.94 4.50 -5.02
N THR A 679 -1.46 5.24 -4.05
CA THR A 679 -1.83 6.66 -3.81
C THR A 679 -1.81 7.51 -5.08
N PRO A 680 -2.84 8.28 -5.38
CA PRO A 680 -4.12 8.43 -4.69
C PRO A 680 -5.22 7.52 -5.27
N GLY A 681 -5.07 6.21 -5.14
CA GLY A 681 -5.87 5.18 -5.78
C GLY A 681 -7.39 5.22 -5.55
N ASN A 682 -7.86 5.98 -4.56
CA ASN A 682 -9.27 6.27 -4.34
C ASN A 682 -9.76 7.49 -5.12
N GLN A 683 -8.90 8.19 -5.88
CA GLN A 683 -9.27 9.36 -6.67
C GLN A 683 -9.44 9.02 -8.16
N ILE A 684 -10.17 9.87 -8.84
CA ILE A 684 -10.21 9.94 -10.30
C ILE A 684 -9.44 11.19 -10.71
N VAL A 685 -8.13 11.06 -10.83
CA VAL A 685 -7.24 12.20 -11.14
C VAL A 685 -7.58 12.87 -12.47
N ALA A 686 -8.18 12.14 -13.40
CA ALA A 686 -8.61 12.68 -14.69
C ALA A 686 -9.62 13.84 -14.59
N GLN A 687 -10.33 13.98 -13.43
CA GLN A 687 -11.23 15.12 -13.19
C GLN A 687 -10.52 16.38 -12.66
N TRP A 688 -9.23 16.30 -12.33
CA TRP A 688 -8.49 17.46 -11.86
C TRP A 688 -8.32 18.49 -13.00
N TRP A 689 -8.36 19.76 -12.64
CA TRP A 689 -8.10 20.82 -13.59
C TRP A 689 -7.32 21.98 -12.93
N ILE A 690 -6.67 22.79 -13.76
CA ILE A 690 -5.82 23.88 -13.31
C ILE A 690 -6.48 25.19 -13.74
N GLU A 691 -6.74 26.09 -12.78
CA GLU A 691 -7.20 27.45 -13.06
C GLU A 691 -6.13 28.18 -13.88
N GLN A 692 -6.56 28.79 -15.03
CA GLN A 692 -5.68 29.42 -16.00
C GLN A 692 -5.44 30.90 -15.69
#